data_0a76c7498cd747935d8c1e5693b80d4f
#
_entry.id   0a76c7498cd747935d8c1e5693b80d4f
#
_cell.length_a   1.000
_cell.length_b   1.000
_cell.length_c   1.000
_cell.angle_alpha   90.00
_cell.angle_beta   90.00
_cell.angle_gamma   90.00
#
_symmetry.space_group_name_H-M   'P 1'
#
loop_
_entity.id
_entity.type
_entity.pdbx_description
1 polymer ?
#
loop_
_entity_poly.entity_id
_entity_poly.type
_entity_poly.pdbx_seq_one_letter_code
_entity_poly.pdbx_strand_id
1 'polypeptide(L)'
;MKYFILLFFVLNISSFTLFSQTSPHNMVEKMGRGINLGNVFSAPVVGNWSPDVEEQYFTDLATAGFTNVRIPIDFFGDRTTGTTSSYSAAAGTSGNYSGTSADYVVSATYLDRIETVIGWGLAQGLIVTLDFHGSTLKSEFIYTFDSDQTAYTHPTSAKRAADNEKFRTIWAQVADRFKNHSENLLFEVINEPYFHMTAQDMNTLNSDIISIIRATGSDNTTRNIIITGGTGTSHEAPLQIDPNIISSDAYLIATFHYYQPFNFTSSSADSRDDQEWGTNADKNTLTTRFDEVSNWATTNNIPVFVGEFGADNTGGYKYSSGDLNTISGNSTGFADGGPENASRVEYHRYIAEQAINRGFSFAAWDSGPKSNKTIHMRSDSPATLNYNIANFSVNSYDPKNTNTSTIIDTSTWVEDVKDALFESGTWPVCYGPTENTLIRNPTFECGYNTDWSFRVSGSAAATFSDATTDSKNGEAGAKIVVSSADVYNKVVLSNVVYTEDLTDKKITFKVHAKSFNANGQSFKLRIKAVVNGANSFVPSPTFNLTNTYAETPFEFEYFVPNQTTSIQLQVLVGEFQGTYFFDEFEVEVEDINLLSTETATNIKHIQIYPNPVKTELFIKTSKKIAHIQLYSILGKKVYDTNTFSGKIDVTKYPKGIYFLSLHTEEGEEIKRKVVIY
;
A
#
# COMPACT_ATOMS: atom_id res chain seq x y z
N MET A 1 -63.54 -32.61 -7.06
CA MET A 1 -62.80 -31.36 -6.92
C MET A 1 -61.62 -31.61 -6.00
N LYS A 2 -60.41 -31.79 -6.59
CA LYS A 2 -59.17 -31.95 -5.82
C LYS A 2 -58.37 -30.65 -6.01
N TYR A 3 -58.14 -29.91 -4.92
CA TYR A 3 -57.28 -28.73 -4.92
C TYR A 3 -55.83 -29.18 -4.79
N PHE A 4 -55.00 -28.83 -5.78
CA PHE A 4 -53.55 -28.92 -5.72
C PHE A 4 -53.04 -27.59 -5.14
N ILE A 5 -52.43 -27.63 -3.97
CA ILE A 5 -51.72 -26.50 -3.38
C ILE A 5 -50.26 -26.58 -3.88
N LEU A 6 -49.87 -25.60 -4.71
CA LEU A 6 -48.48 -25.44 -5.20
C LEU A 6 -47.72 -24.59 -4.18
N LEU A 7 -46.82 -25.19 -3.42
CA LEU A 7 -45.97 -24.51 -2.48
C LEU A 7 -44.75 -23.92 -3.25
N PHE A 8 -44.71 -22.62 -3.43
CA PHE A 8 -43.52 -21.94 -3.96
C PHE A 8 -42.47 -21.80 -2.86
N PHE A 9 -41.41 -22.58 -2.93
CA PHE A 9 -40.19 -22.33 -2.17
C PHE A 9 -39.41 -21.17 -2.84
N VAL A 10 -39.46 -19.99 -2.25
CA VAL A 10 -38.54 -18.89 -2.62
C VAL A 10 -37.22 -19.19 -1.98
N LEU A 11 -36.28 -19.70 -2.77
CA LEU A 11 -34.88 -19.82 -2.38
C LEU A 11 -34.27 -18.40 -2.39
N ASN A 12 -34.12 -17.79 -1.20
CA ASN A 12 -33.29 -16.61 -1.04
C ASN A 12 -31.82 -17.04 -1.23
N ILE A 13 -31.32 -16.94 -2.46
CA ILE A 13 -29.88 -17.01 -2.72
C ILE A 13 -29.32 -15.66 -2.31
N SER A 14 -28.86 -15.56 -1.08
CA SER A 14 -27.96 -14.48 -0.67
C SER A 14 -26.69 -14.59 -1.50
N SER A 15 -26.53 -13.70 -2.46
CA SER A 15 -25.28 -13.57 -3.20
C SER A 15 -24.22 -13.07 -2.21
N PHE A 16 -23.46 -13.98 -1.63
CA PHE A 16 -22.20 -13.62 -0.98
C PHE A 16 -21.27 -13.13 -2.09
N THR A 17 -21.07 -11.83 -2.18
CA THR A 17 -19.94 -11.26 -2.87
C THR A 17 -18.71 -11.70 -2.07
N LEU A 18 -18.00 -12.70 -2.55
CA LEU A 18 -16.65 -13.00 -2.11
C LEU A 18 -15.78 -11.83 -2.57
N PHE A 19 -15.61 -10.84 -1.72
CA PHE A 19 -14.50 -9.90 -1.85
C PHE A 19 -13.24 -10.74 -1.63
N SER A 20 -12.37 -10.80 -2.62
CA SER A 20 -11.05 -11.38 -2.44
C SER A 20 -10.30 -10.48 -1.45
N GLN A 21 -9.82 -11.07 -0.36
CA GLN A 21 -8.98 -10.38 0.61
C GLN A 21 -7.79 -9.74 -0.10
N THR A 22 -7.37 -8.55 0.35
CA THR A 22 -6.20 -7.87 -0.20
C THR A 22 -4.94 -8.70 0.07
N SER A 23 -4.17 -9.00 -0.99
CA SER A 23 -2.90 -9.72 -0.87
C SER A 23 -1.90 -8.94 -0.01
N PRO A 24 -0.90 -9.58 0.62
CA PRO A 24 0.09 -8.88 1.43
C PRO A 24 0.84 -7.79 0.67
N HIS A 25 1.22 -8.02 -0.58
CA HIS A 25 1.88 -7.02 -1.41
C HIS A 25 0.98 -5.80 -1.65
N ASN A 26 -0.26 -6.03 -2.03
CA ASN A 26 -1.24 -4.96 -2.20
C ASN A 26 -1.56 -4.24 -0.88
N MET A 27 -1.49 -4.97 0.24
CA MET A 27 -1.68 -4.37 1.55
C MET A 27 -0.52 -3.44 1.92
N VAL A 28 0.72 -3.86 1.70
CA VAL A 28 1.91 -3.02 1.92
C VAL A 28 1.88 -1.78 1.03
N GLU A 29 1.44 -1.89 -0.21
CA GLU A 29 1.22 -0.74 -1.07
C GLU A 29 0.17 0.22 -0.49
N LYS A 30 -1.00 -0.29 -0.07
CA LYS A 30 -2.04 0.52 0.59
C LYS A 30 -1.55 1.16 1.89
N MET A 31 -0.71 0.45 2.66
CA MET A 31 -0.09 0.99 3.88
C MET A 31 0.78 2.22 3.56
N GLY A 32 1.52 2.20 2.45
CA GLY A 32 2.28 3.35 1.98
C GLY A 32 3.13 4.02 3.05
N ARG A 33 2.81 5.27 3.38
CA ARG A 33 3.50 6.09 4.37
C ARG A 33 2.70 6.18 5.65
N GLY A 34 3.33 5.90 6.77
CA GLY A 34 2.66 5.88 8.06
C GLY A 34 3.47 6.45 9.20
N ILE A 35 2.82 6.42 10.36
CA ILE A 35 3.37 6.91 11.62
C ILE A 35 2.94 6.00 12.76
N ASN A 36 3.76 5.93 13.82
CA ASN A 36 3.42 5.22 15.04
C ASN A 36 2.64 6.14 16.00
N LEU A 37 1.60 5.60 16.65
CA LEU A 37 1.01 6.19 17.86
C LEU A 37 1.82 5.70 19.06
N GLY A 38 3.10 6.05 19.13
CA GLY A 38 4.02 5.59 20.15
C GLY A 38 3.73 6.13 21.55
N ASN A 39 4.13 5.41 22.58
CA ASN A 39 4.10 5.80 23.99
C ASN A 39 2.71 6.08 24.62
N VAL A 40 1.61 5.76 23.92
CA VAL A 40 0.25 5.88 24.50
C VAL A 40 -0.14 4.58 25.17
N PHE A 41 -0.39 3.52 24.40
CA PHE A 41 -0.85 2.23 24.92
C PHE A 41 0.30 1.26 25.25
N SER A 42 1.50 1.52 24.75
CA SER A 42 2.71 0.79 25.15
C SER A 42 3.28 1.23 26.50
N ALA A 43 2.87 2.37 27.02
CA ALA A 43 3.21 2.85 28.34
C ALA A 43 2.57 1.98 29.43
N PRO A 44 3.17 1.82 30.64
CA PRO A 44 2.56 1.09 31.76
C PRO A 44 1.18 1.61 32.12
N VAL A 45 0.97 2.91 32.03
CA VAL A 45 -0.31 3.60 32.24
C VAL A 45 -0.52 4.58 31.10
N VAL A 46 -1.69 4.54 30.48
CA VAL A 46 -2.08 5.49 29.41
C VAL A 46 -1.96 6.94 29.92
N GLY A 47 -1.37 7.81 29.10
CA GLY A 47 -1.12 9.21 29.46
C GLY A 47 0.17 9.46 30.24
N ASN A 48 0.90 8.42 30.65
CA ASN A 48 2.12 8.58 31.46
C ASN A 48 3.34 9.01 30.64
N TRP A 49 3.59 8.35 29.50
CA TRP A 49 4.73 8.67 28.63
C TRP A 49 4.39 9.67 27.54
N SER A 50 3.15 9.69 27.10
CA SER A 50 2.59 10.61 26.11
C SER A 50 1.16 10.94 26.49
N PRO A 51 0.58 12.07 26.06
CA PRO A 51 -0.86 12.34 26.18
C PRO A 51 -1.68 11.18 25.62
N ASP A 52 -2.86 10.95 26.21
CA ASP A 52 -3.85 10.04 25.61
C ASP A 52 -4.26 10.54 24.22
N VAL A 53 -4.78 9.66 23.38
CA VAL A 53 -5.15 9.98 22.01
C VAL A 53 -6.64 10.31 21.89
N GLU A 54 -6.94 11.29 21.04
CA GLU A 54 -8.26 11.68 20.62
C GLU A 54 -8.49 11.36 19.12
N GLU A 55 -9.74 11.34 18.70
CA GLU A 55 -10.13 11.06 17.30
C GLU A 55 -9.48 12.03 16.31
N GLN A 56 -9.26 13.29 16.73
CA GLN A 56 -8.63 14.33 15.92
C GLN A 56 -7.25 13.91 15.40
N TYR A 57 -6.48 13.16 16.19
CA TYR A 57 -5.18 12.64 15.74
C TYR A 57 -5.26 11.87 14.42
N PHE A 58 -6.24 10.99 14.28
CA PHE A 58 -6.41 10.19 13.05
C PHE A 58 -6.89 11.02 11.87
N THR A 59 -7.72 12.05 12.14
CA THR A 59 -8.11 13.03 11.13
C THR A 59 -6.92 13.83 10.63
N ASP A 60 -6.02 14.23 11.53
CA ASP A 60 -4.78 14.94 11.19
C ASP A 60 -3.86 14.07 10.33
N LEU A 61 -3.72 12.77 10.67
CA LEU A 61 -2.93 11.82 9.88
C LEU A 61 -3.45 11.70 8.44
N ALA A 62 -4.74 11.44 8.28
CA ALA A 62 -5.36 11.31 6.97
C ALA A 62 -5.28 12.60 6.15
N THR A 63 -5.49 13.76 6.80
CA THR A 63 -5.38 15.08 6.17
C THR A 63 -3.94 15.38 5.72
N ALA A 64 -2.94 14.95 6.48
CA ALA A 64 -1.53 15.09 6.10
C ALA A 64 -1.12 14.15 4.96
N GLY A 65 -1.93 13.14 4.63
CA GLY A 65 -1.65 12.18 3.56
C GLY A 65 -1.05 10.85 4.03
N PHE A 66 -0.95 10.61 5.34
CA PHE A 66 -0.60 9.27 5.84
C PHE A 66 -1.68 8.26 5.51
N THR A 67 -1.28 7.06 5.17
CA THR A 67 -2.17 5.97 4.76
C THR A 67 -2.19 4.82 5.77
N ASN A 68 -1.25 4.79 6.71
CA ASN A 68 -1.25 3.81 7.79
C ASN A 68 -0.88 4.44 9.14
N VAL A 69 -1.35 3.78 10.20
CA VAL A 69 -0.97 4.04 11.57
C VAL A 69 -0.68 2.73 12.28
N ARG A 70 0.50 2.64 12.90
CA ARG A 70 0.86 1.53 13.80
C ARG A 70 0.56 1.94 15.23
N ILE A 71 -0.16 1.10 15.97
CA ILE A 71 -0.60 1.35 17.35
C ILE A 71 0.09 0.34 18.27
N PRO A 72 1.18 0.73 18.93
CA PRO A 72 1.86 -0.07 19.94
C PRO A 72 0.99 -0.26 21.20
N ILE A 73 0.66 -1.51 21.57
CA ILE A 73 -0.28 -1.83 22.66
C ILE A 73 0.33 -2.87 23.59
N ASP A 74 0.40 -2.56 24.88
CA ASP A 74 0.78 -3.49 25.93
C ASP A 74 -0.48 -4.18 26.48
N PHE A 75 -0.50 -5.49 26.46
CA PHE A 75 -1.59 -6.30 27.04
C PHE A 75 -1.16 -6.99 28.32
N PHE A 76 0.08 -6.88 28.74
CA PHE A 76 0.57 -7.42 30.02
C PHE A 76 0.27 -6.48 31.20
N GLY A 77 0.81 -6.76 32.34
CA GLY A 77 0.57 -6.01 33.58
C GLY A 77 -0.90 -6.04 34.01
N ASP A 78 -1.39 -4.92 34.50
CA ASP A 78 -2.77 -4.80 35.01
C ASP A 78 -3.87 -4.91 33.94
N ARG A 79 -3.49 -5.04 32.67
CA ARG A 79 -4.41 -5.18 31.54
C ARG A 79 -4.91 -6.60 31.33
N THR A 80 -4.17 -7.57 31.89
CA THR A 80 -4.54 -9.00 31.88
C THR A 80 -4.37 -9.59 33.26
N THR A 81 -5.38 -10.31 33.75
CA THR A 81 -5.30 -11.02 35.03
C THR A 81 -4.16 -12.06 35.05
N GLY A 82 -3.80 -12.56 36.19
CA GLY A 82 -2.73 -13.57 36.33
C GLY A 82 -1.36 -12.99 36.03
N THR A 83 -0.96 -11.92 36.76
CA THR A 83 0.35 -11.29 36.53
C THR A 83 1.50 -12.23 36.83
N THR A 84 2.50 -12.22 35.94
CA THR A 84 3.78 -12.90 36.13
C THR A 84 4.90 -11.92 36.48
N SER A 85 4.58 -10.64 36.65
CA SER A 85 5.52 -9.52 36.86
C SER A 85 6.22 -9.53 38.23
N SER A 86 5.66 -10.21 39.24
CA SER A 86 6.28 -10.37 40.56
C SER A 86 7.56 -11.23 40.54
N TYR A 87 7.92 -11.72 39.37
CA TYR A 87 9.13 -12.50 39.16
C TYR A 87 10.29 -11.56 38.82
N SER A 88 10.93 -11.08 39.82
CA SER A 88 12.25 -10.47 39.60
C SER A 88 13.33 -11.57 39.66
N ALA A 89 14.44 -11.37 38.98
CA ALA A 89 15.62 -12.20 39.09
C ALA A 89 16.09 -12.38 40.56
N ALA A 90 15.77 -11.41 41.43
CA ALA A 90 16.05 -11.44 42.86
C ALA A 90 15.08 -12.32 43.67
N ALA A 91 13.88 -12.57 43.17
CA ALA A 91 12.85 -13.33 43.89
C ALA A 91 13.02 -14.86 43.80
N GLY A 92 13.93 -15.33 42.95
CA GLY A 92 14.20 -16.77 42.80
C GLY A 92 12.98 -17.54 42.27
N THR A 93 12.94 -18.82 42.50
CA THR A 93 11.97 -19.77 41.94
C THR A 93 10.66 -19.91 42.72
N SER A 94 10.35 -18.99 43.64
CA SER A 94 9.27 -19.18 44.63
C SER A 94 7.93 -18.54 44.25
N GLY A 95 7.76 -18.05 43.03
CA GLY A 95 6.48 -17.55 42.55
C GLY A 95 5.53 -18.67 42.13
N ASN A 96 4.27 -18.48 42.35
CA ASN A 96 3.22 -19.43 41.93
C ASN A 96 2.84 -19.15 40.47
N TYR A 97 3.46 -19.88 39.53
CA TYR A 97 3.26 -19.72 38.08
C TYR A 97 2.40 -20.81 37.47
N SER A 98 1.46 -21.30 38.17
CA SER A 98 0.56 -22.34 37.66
C SER A 98 -0.71 -21.78 37.01
N GLY A 99 -0.57 -20.69 36.24
CA GLY A 99 -1.67 -20.17 35.47
C GLY A 99 -2.03 -21.07 34.29
N THR A 100 -3.30 -21.29 34.11
CA THR A 100 -3.88 -21.88 32.90
C THR A 100 -4.46 -20.76 32.04
N SER A 101 -4.86 -21.04 30.80
CA SER A 101 -5.50 -20.05 29.91
C SER A 101 -6.72 -19.38 30.58
N ALA A 102 -7.44 -20.06 31.47
CA ALA A 102 -8.56 -19.50 32.21
C ALA A 102 -8.19 -18.42 33.24
N ASP A 103 -6.94 -18.36 33.64
CA ASP A 103 -6.44 -17.37 34.61
C ASP A 103 -6.02 -16.06 33.96
N TYR A 104 -5.80 -16.06 32.64
CA TYR A 104 -5.32 -14.94 31.87
C TYR A 104 -6.45 -14.28 31.09
N VAL A 105 -7.14 -13.32 31.70
CA VAL A 105 -8.28 -12.62 31.08
C VAL A 105 -7.89 -11.17 30.81
N VAL A 106 -7.94 -10.77 29.54
CA VAL A 106 -7.72 -9.39 29.14
C VAL A 106 -8.91 -8.52 29.58
N SER A 107 -8.61 -7.36 30.13
CA SER A 107 -9.64 -6.41 30.58
C SER A 107 -10.59 -6.03 29.43
N ALA A 108 -11.89 -6.30 29.60
CA ALA A 108 -12.90 -5.95 28.60
C ALA A 108 -12.96 -4.44 28.34
N THR A 109 -12.84 -3.62 29.39
CA THR A 109 -12.86 -2.16 29.25
C THR A 109 -11.60 -1.65 28.53
N TYR A 110 -10.48 -2.32 28.68
CA TYR A 110 -9.28 -1.99 27.92
C TYR A 110 -9.44 -2.38 26.44
N LEU A 111 -9.99 -3.56 26.14
CA LEU A 111 -10.31 -3.95 24.76
C LEU A 111 -11.32 -3.00 24.11
N ASP A 112 -12.34 -2.53 24.84
CA ASP A 112 -13.31 -1.54 24.35
C ASP A 112 -12.63 -0.21 23.98
N ARG A 113 -11.65 0.23 24.80
CA ARG A 113 -10.86 1.43 24.50
C ARG A 113 -10.00 1.24 23.25
N ILE A 114 -9.30 0.12 23.13
CA ILE A 114 -8.48 -0.20 21.95
C ILE A 114 -9.36 -0.29 20.70
N GLU A 115 -10.51 -0.93 20.77
CA GLU A 115 -11.45 -1.02 19.65
C GLU A 115 -11.95 0.35 19.19
N THR A 116 -12.23 1.26 20.14
CA THR A 116 -12.60 2.64 19.84
C THR A 116 -11.52 3.35 19.06
N VAL A 117 -10.26 3.24 19.51
CA VAL A 117 -9.11 3.90 18.88
C VAL A 117 -8.82 3.33 17.49
N ILE A 118 -8.86 2.01 17.35
CA ILE A 118 -8.76 1.34 16.04
C ILE A 118 -9.88 1.84 15.11
N GLY A 119 -11.11 1.95 15.65
CA GLY A 119 -12.28 2.43 14.90
C GLY A 119 -12.10 3.85 14.35
N TRP A 120 -11.46 4.76 15.10
CA TRP A 120 -11.14 6.10 14.62
C TRP A 120 -10.19 6.07 13.41
N GLY A 121 -9.12 5.26 13.46
CA GLY A 121 -8.21 5.11 12.33
C GLY A 121 -8.90 4.53 11.08
N LEU A 122 -9.65 3.45 11.26
CA LEU A 122 -10.39 2.80 10.17
C LEU A 122 -11.45 3.73 9.55
N ALA A 123 -12.10 4.58 10.35
CA ALA A 123 -13.11 5.55 9.89
C ALA A 123 -12.49 6.64 8.99
N GLN A 124 -11.21 6.96 9.17
CA GLN A 124 -10.46 7.86 8.30
C GLN A 124 -9.87 7.16 7.06
N GLY A 125 -10.16 5.87 6.85
CA GLY A 125 -9.62 5.10 5.73
C GLY A 125 -8.17 4.64 5.90
N LEU A 126 -7.59 4.80 7.09
CA LEU A 126 -6.22 4.35 7.36
C LEU A 126 -6.16 2.82 7.46
N ILE A 127 -5.03 2.27 7.08
CA ILE A 127 -4.63 0.92 7.47
C ILE A 127 -4.12 0.99 8.91
N VAL A 128 -4.69 0.19 9.80
CA VAL A 128 -4.35 0.20 11.23
C VAL A 128 -3.61 -1.08 11.58
N THR A 129 -2.42 -0.96 12.14
CA THR A 129 -1.67 -2.11 12.67
C THR A 129 -1.80 -2.13 14.19
N LEU A 130 -2.39 -3.21 14.73
CA LEU A 130 -2.34 -3.54 16.15
C LEU A 130 -1.02 -4.27 16.40
N ASP A 131 -0.12 -3.63 17.12
CA ASP A 131 1.19 -4.17 17.47
C ASP A 131 1.24 -4.56 18.94
N PHE A 132 1.60 -5.81 19.21
CA PHE A 132 1.77 -6.29 20.59
C PHE A 132 3.11 -5.80 21.14
N HIS A 133 3.07 -4.72 21.89
CA HIS A 133 4.22 -3.94 22.31
C HIS A 133 4.08 -3.54 23.79
N GLY A 134 5.18 -3.21 24.44
CA GLY A 134 5.12 -2.50 25.72
C GLY A 134 6.22 -2.85 26.71
N SER A 135 6.27 -2.02 27.74
CA SER A 135 7.27 -2.18 28.81
C SER A 135 7.01 -3.41 29.66
N THR A 136 5.73 -3.75 29.87
CA THR A 136 5.34 -4.90 30.68
C THR A 136 5.49 -6.20 29.89
N LEU A 137 5.16 -6.19 28.60
CA LEU A 137 5.51 -7.28 27.68
C LEU A 137 7.00 -7.60 27.76
N LYS A 138 7.85 -6.58 27.73
CA LYS A 138 9.30 -6.75 27.80
C LYS A 138 9.73 -7.39 29.11
N SER A 139 9.27 -6.86 30.24
CA SER A 139 9.68 -7.32 31.57
C SER A 139 9.05 -8.65 31.99
N GLU A 140 7.80 -8.94 31.59
CA GLU A 140 7.12 -10.17 31.97
C GLU A 140 7.41 -11.32 31.00
N PHE A 141 7.52 -11.06 29.67
CA PHE A 141 7.59 -12.10 28.66
C PHE A 141 8.97 -12.18 27.98
N ILE A 142 9.44 -11.07 27.35
CA ILE A 142 10.64 -11.14 26.51
C ILE A 142 11.89 -11.52 27.33
N TYR A 143 12.05 -10.96 28.52
CA TYR A 143 13.21 -11.26 29.37
C TYR A 143 13.25 -12.71 29.90
N THR A 144 12.16 -13.47 29.77
CA THR A 144 12.19 -14.90 30.09
C THR A 144 12.98 -15.72 29.08
N PHE A 145 13.31 -15.16 27.94
CA PHE A 145 14.16 -15.76 26.91
C PHE A 145 15.64 -15.39 27.04
N ASP A 146 15.99 -14.61 28.07
CA ASP A 146 17.37 -14.19 28.30
C ASP A 146 18.35 -15.36 28.37
N SER A 147 19.51 -15.18 27.74
CA SER A 147 20.56 -16.21 27.69
C SER A 147 21.31 -16.43 29.00
N ASP A 148 21.15 -15.55 29.97
CA ASP A 148 21.84 -15.61 31.26
C ASP A 148 21.45 -16.83 32.12
N GLN A 149 20.51 -17.67 31.63
CA GLN A 149 20.17 -18.98 32.15
C GLN A 149 19.94 -18.99 33.67
N THR A 150 19.31 -17.98 34.21
CA THR A 150 18.82 -18.00 35.58
C THR A 150 17.69 -19.02 35.73
N ALA A 151 17.34 -19.39 36.95
CA ALA A 151 16.32 -20.42 37.18
C ALA A 151 14.97 -20.12 36.55
N TYR A 152 14.66 -18.83 36.29
CA TYR A 152 13.41 -18.43 35.62
C TYR A 152 13.52 -18.23 34.10
N THR A 153 14.71 -17.96 33.57
CA THR A 153 14.94 -17.82 32.12
C THR A 153 15.22 -19.16 31.43
N HIS A 154 15.46 -20.22 32.20
CA HIS A 154 15.71 -21.54 31.63
C HIS A 154 14.53 -21.99 30.72
N PRO A 155 14.80 -22.60 29.57
CA PRO A 155 13.74 -23.02 28.60
C PRO A 155 12.64 -23.90 29.23
N THR A 156 12.94 -24.63 30.30
CA THR A 156 11.99 -25.51 31.02
C THR A 156 11.48 -24.90 32.32
N SER A 157 11.71 -23.62 32.58
CA SER A 157 11.25 -22.99 33.81
C SER A 157 9.71 -22.86 33.83
N ALA A 158 9.12 -22.96 35.01
CA ALA A 158 7.68 -22.77 35.18
C ALA A 158 7.23 -21.36 34.78
N LYS A 159 8.09 -20.36 35.01
CA LYS A 159 7.82 -19.00 34.56
C LYS A 159 7.74 -18.92 33.03
N ARG A 160 8.73 -19.41 32.29
CA ARG A 160 8.73 -19.40 30.84
C ARG A 160 7.49 -20.10 30.26
N ALA A 161 7.08 -21.22 30.86
CA ALA A 161 5.86 -21.92 30.49
C ALA A 161 4.61 -21.08 30.74
N ALA A 162 4.50 -20.42 31.90
CA ALA A 162 3.38 -19.54 32.22
C ALA A 162 3.31 -18.31 31.33
N ASP A 163 4.44 -17.66 31.02
CA ASP A 163 4.50 -16.50 30.15
C ASP A 163 4.13 -16.86 28.69
N ASN A 164 4.61 -18.01 28.23
CA ASN A 164 4.24 -18.52 26.91
C ASN A 164 2.74 -18.82 26.82
N GLU A 165 2.14 -19.40 27.85
CA GLU A 165 0.68 -19.64 27.91
C GLU A 165 -0.08 -18.32 27.96
N LYS A 166 0.36 -17.36 28.81
CA LYS A 166 -0.25 -16.04 28.91
C LYS A 166 -0.23 -15.29 27.58
N PHE A 167 0.90 -15.24 26.90
CA PHE A 167 1.04 -14.56 25.61
C PHE A 167 0.07 -15.12 24.54
N ARG A 168 0.01 -16.45 24.44
CA ARG A 168 -0.90 -17.14 23.51
C ARG A 168 -2.35 -16.93 23.86
N THR A 169 -2.69 -16.96 25.14
CA THR A 169 -4.04 -16.72 25.64
C THR A 169 -4.50 -15.29 25.38
N ILE A 170 -3.63 -14.30 25.52
CA ILE A 170 -3.92 -12.92 25.17
C ILE A 170 -4.21 -12.82 23.67
N TRP A 171 -3.35 -13.40 22.82
CA TRP A 171 -3.58 -13.38 21.36
C TRP A 171 -4.90 -14.05 20.96
N ALA A 172 -5.27 -15.15 21.60
CA ALA A 172 -6.55 -15.81 21.33
C ALA A 172 -7.74 -14.87 21.61
N GLN A 173 -7.69 -14.09 22.70
CA GLN A 173 -8.75 -13.15 23.09
C GLN A 173 -8.75 -11.90 22.18
N VAL A 174 -7.57 -11.35 21.88
CA VAL A 174 -7.43 -10.20 20.97
C VAL A 174 -7.91 -10.59 19.57
N ALA A 175 -7.46 -11.70 19.03
CA ALA A 175 -7.87 -12.16 17.71
C ALA A 175 -9.38 -12.44 17.64
N ASP A 176 -9.98 -13.06 18.67
CA ASP A 176 -11.41 -13.31 18.72
C ASP A 176 -12.22 -12.01 18.80
N ARG A 177 -11.75 -11.02 19.58
CA ARG A 177 -12.41 -9.70 19.69
C ARG A 177 -12.48 -8.99 18.33
N PHE A 178 -11.40 -9.03 17.57
CA PHE A 178 -11.27 -8.24 16.34
C PHE A 178 -11.51 -9.03 15.04
N LYS A 179 -11.93 -10.29 15.11
CA LYS A 179 -12.08 -11.19 13.93
C LYS A 179 -13.05 -10.71 12.84
N ASN A 180 -13.98 -9.84 13.17
CA ASN A 180 -14.99 -9.32 12.24
C ASN A 180 -14.67 -7.86 11.80
N HIS A 181 -13.52 -7.31 12.16
CA HIS A 181 -13.12 -5.99 11.73
C HIS A 181 -12.56 -6.04 10.31
N SER A 182 -12.64 -4.90 9.62
CA SER A 182 -12.14 -4.71 8.26
C SER A 182 -10.76 -5.34 8.03
N GLU A 183 -10.49 -5.77 6.81
CA GLU A 183 -9.16 -6.21 6.35
C GLU A 183 -8.07 -5.14 6.53
N ASN A 184 -8.46 -3.86 6.65
CA ASN A 184 -7.56 -2.74 6.93
C ASN A 184 -7.05 -2.71 8.38
N LEU A 185 -7.51 -3.61 9.25
CA LEU A 185 -6.87 -3.90 10.54
C LEU A 185 -5.89 -5.05 10.38
N LEU A 186 -4.63 -4.82 10.65
CA LEU A 186 -3.55 -5.81 10.63
C LEU A 186 -3.13 -6.14 12.05
N PHE A 187 -2.56 -7.34 12.23
CA PHE A 187 -1.98 -7.77 13.49
C PHE A 187 -0.47 -7.95 13.36
N GLU A 188 0.30 -7.35 14.24
CA GLU A 188 1.74 -7.57 14.38
C GLU A 188 1.99 -8.44 15.61
N VAL A 189 2.59 -9.61 15.40
CA VAL A 189 2.68 -10.68 16.39
C VAL A 189 3.36 -10.22 17.67
N ILE A 190 4.43 -9.49 17.54
CA ILE A 190 5.20 -8.94 18.66
C ILE A 190 6.08 -7.81 18.12
N ASN A 191 6.26 -6.79 18.92
CA ASN A 191 7.22 -5.71 18.68
C ASN A 191 8.65 -6.29 18.60
N GLU A 192 9.59 -5.65 19.18
CA GLU A 192 11.00 -6.03 19.22
C GLU A 192 11.25 -7.20 20.19
N PRO A 193 11.54 -8.42 19.70
CA PRO A 193 11.97 -9.51 20.58
C PRO A 193 13.34 -9.23 21.20
N TYR A 194 13.98 -8.14 20.82
CA TYR A 194 15.32 -7.72 21.20
C TYR A 194 16.34 -8.88 21.01
N PHE A 195 17.44 -8.86 21.74
CA PHE A 195 18.47 -9.89 21.65
C PHE A 195 18.22 -11.10 22.56
N HIS A 196 17.02 -11.18 23.16
CA HIS A 196 16.67 -12.23 24.13
C HIS A 196 16.11 -13.48 23.44
N MET A 197 15.35 -13.34 22.36
CA MET A 197 14.78 -14.47 21.65
C MET A 197 15.68 -14.91 20.48
N THR A 198 15.95 -16.21 20.41
CA THR A 198 16.65 -16.78 19.25
C THR A 198 15.76 -16.82 18.02
N ALA A 199 16.35 -17.02 16.82
CA ALA A 199 15.58 -17.26 15.60
C ALA A 199 14.60 -18.43 15.76
N GLN A 200 15.01 -19.52 16.43
CA GLN A 200 14.16 -20.68 16.68
C GLN A 200 12.98 -20.35 17.60
N ASP A 201 13.21 -19.60 18.69
CA ASP A 201 12.13 -19.18 19.60
C ASP A 201 11.11 -18.33 18.87
N MET A 202 11.60 -17.37 18.06
CA MET A 202 10.74 -16.44 17.32
C MET A 202 9.95 -17.15 16.22
N ASN A 203 10.58 -18.06 15.47
CA ASN A 203 9.90 -18.85 14.45
C ASN A 203 8.82 -19.75 15.06
N THR A 204 9.07 -20.34 16.23
CA THR A 204 8.06 -21.09 16.98
C THR A 204 6.90 -20.19 17.41
N LEU A 205 7.21 -19.02 17.95
CA LEU A 205 6.19 -18.05 18.37
C LEU A 205 5.33 -17.58 17.19
N ASN A 206 5.95 -17.21 16.07
CA ASN A 206 5.23 -16.81 14.86
C ASN A 206 4.26 -17.91 14.40
N SER A 207 4.71 -19.15 14.28
CA SER A 207 3.87 -20.27 13.86
C SER A 207 2.67 -20.49 14.77
N ASP A 208 2.89 -20.42 16.09
CA ASP A 208 1.82 -20.61 17.06
C ASP A 208 0.80 -19.48 17.02
N ILE A 209 1.26 -18.23 16.98
CA ILE A 209 0.36 -17.07 16.97
C ILE A 209 -0.41 -16.96 15.65
N ILE A 210 0.21 -17.21 14.50
CA ILE A 210 -0.48 -17.30 13.22
C ILE A 210 -1.61 -18.35 13.32
N SER A 211 -1.31 -19.54 13.84
CA SER A 211 -2.30 -20.62 14.01
C SER A 211 -3.44 -20.21 14.93
N ILE A 212 -3.16 -19.54 16.04
CA ILE A 212 -4.16 -19.04 16.99
C ILE A 212 -5.07 -18.00 16.31
N ILE A 213 -4.50 -17.03 15.59
CA ILE A 213 -5.27 -16.01 14.90
C ILE A 213 -6.17 -16.66 13.84
N ARG A 214 -5.64 -17.55 13.00
CA ARG A 214 -6.41 -18.26 11.95
C ARG A 214 -7.55 -19.10 12.53
N ALA A 215 -7.33 -19.72 13.69
CA ALA A 215 -8.33 -20.56 14.37
C ALA A 215 -9.55 -19.80 14.87
N THR A 216 -9.48 -18.48 15.06
CA THR A 216 -10.64 -17.66 15.45
C THR A 216 -11.65 -17.49 14.32
N GLY A 217 -11.27 -17.81 13.07
CA GLY A 217 -12.19 -17.78 11.92
C GLY A 217 -12.53 -16.36 11.45
N SER A 218 -13.65 -16.22 10.72
CA SER A 218 -14.11 -14.98 10.12
C SER A 218 -13.03 -14.31 9.26
N ASP A 219 -12.86 -12.99 9.31
CA ASP A 219 -11.86 -12.26 8.51
C ASP A 219 -10.42 -12.58 8.92
N ASN A 220 -10.21 -13.16 10.11
CA ASN A 220 -8.89 -13.60 10.53
C ASN A 220 -8.35 -14.80 9.74
N THR A 221 -9.18 -15.53 9.01
CA THR A 221 -8.71 -16.62 8.13
C THR A 221 -7.77 -16.13 7.03
N THR A 222 -7.88 -14.86 6.65
CA THR A 222 -7.13 -14.22 5.55
C THR A 222 -6.57 -12.84 5.93
N ARG A 223 -6.69 -12.42 7.19
CA ARG A 223 -6.12 -11.15 7.67
C ARG A 223 -4.60 -11.13 7.47
N ASN A 224 -4.06 -10.02 6.95
CA ASN A 224 -2.63 -9.84 6.86
C ASN A 224 -2.01 -9.76 8.27
N ILE A 225 -1.00 -10.60 8.52
CA ILE A 225 -0.27 -10.69 9.79
C ILE A 225 1.17 -10.28 9.56
N ILE A 226 1.66 -9.41 10.43
CA ILE A 226 3.03 -8.88 10.38
C ILE A 226 3.88 -9.72 11.34
N ILE A 227 5.02 -10.22 10.84
CA ILE A 227 5.95 -11.08 11.56
C ILE A 227 7.39 -10.57 11.48
N THR A 228 8.19 -10.86 12.48
CA THR A 228 9.63 -10.53 12.53
C THR A 228 10.45 -11.75 12.91
N GLY A 229 11.78 -11.68 12.74
CA GLY A 229 12.71 -12.69 13.21
C GLY A 229 13.17 -12.46 14.65
N GLY A 230 14.05 -13.32 15.15
CA GLY A 230 14.68 -13.21 16.47
C GLY A 230 16.05 -12.51 16.40
N THR A 231 16.76 -12.53 17.51
CA THR A 231 18.15 -12.05 17.74
C THR A 231 18.45 -10.59 17.45
N GLY A 232 17.54 -9.83 16.88
CA GLY A 232 17.69 -8.42 16.57
C GLY A 232 16.37 -7.74 16.31
N THR A 233 16.41 -6.47 15.99
CA THR A 233 15.23 -5.66 15.66
C THR A 233 15.43 -4.91 14.35
N SER A 234 16.69 -4.90 13.84
CA SER A 234 17.09 -4.16 12.64
C SER A 234 16.89 -5.01 11.38
N HIS A 235 17.55 -4.63 10.31
CA HIS A 235 17.47 -5.26 8.99
C HIS A 235 17.82 -6.76 8.99
N GLU A 236 18.55 -7.25 9.98
CA GLU A 236 18.89 -8.67 10.10
C GLU A 236 17.71 -9.55 10.57
N ALA A 237 16.74 -8.95 11.28
CA ALA A 237 15.65 -9.70 11.89
C ALA A 237 14.79 -10.47 10.87
N PRO A 238 14.26 -9.88 9.82
CA PRO A 238 13.44 -10.61 8.85
C PRO A 238 14.20 -11.72 8.14
N LEU A 239 15.52 -11.59 7.96
CA LEU A 239 16.37 -12.61 7.31
C LEU A 239 16.40 -13.95 8.08
N GLN A 240 15.93 -13.97 9.31
CA GLN A 240 15.89 -15.14 10.18
C GLN A 240 14.50 -15.81 10.24
N ILE A 241 13.53 -15.30 9.54
CA ILE A 241 12.21 -15.93 9.41
C ILE A 241 12.38 -17.22 8.58
N ASP A 242 11.85 -18.33 9.10
CA ASP A 242 11.90 -19.61 8.40
C ASP A 242 11.04 -19.54 7.12
N PRO A 243 11.60 -19.81 5.92
CA PRO A 243 10.83 -19.82 4.68
C PRO A 243 9.62 -20.77 4.69
N ASN A 244 9.64 -21.82 5.53
CA ASN A 244 8.50 -22.72 5.69
C ASN A 244 7.29 -22.00 6.33
N ILE A 245 7.51 -21.04 7.22
CA ILE A 245 6.43 -20.22 7.78
C ILE A 245 5.83 -19.36 6.68
N ILE A 246 6.67 -18.68 5.91
CA ILE A 246 6.23 -17.82 4.80
C ILE A 246 5.40 -18.62 3.80
N SER A 247 5.86 -19.82 3.44
CA SER A 247 5.15 -20.68 2.48
C SER A 247 3.88 -21.33 3.02
N SER A 248 3.72 -21.40 4.34
CA SER A 248 2.55 -22.03 5.00
C SER A 248 1.34 -21.13 5.10
N ASP A 249 1.49 -19.81 4.96
CA ASP A 249 0.41 -18.83 5.07
C ASP A 249 0.57 -17.73 4.00
N ALA A 250 -0.46 -17.52 3.20
CA ALA A 250 -0.44 -16.60 2.06
C ALA A 250 -0.65 -15.11 2.44
N TYR A 251 -0.84 -14.79 3.74
CA TYR A 251 -1.18 -13.45 4.21
C TYR A 251 -0.20 -12.93 5.27
N LEU A 252 1.09 -13.02 4.96
CA LEU A 252 2.16 -12.56 5.84
C LEU A 252 2.90 -11.36 5.26
N ILE A 253 3.32 -10.47 6.16
CA ILE A 253 4.17 -9.31 5.89
C ILE A 253 5.36 -9.39 6.83
N ALA A 254 6.57 -9.19 6.34
CA ALA A 254 7.76 -9.14 7.19
C ALA A 254 7.99 -7.72 7.71
N THR A 255 8.49 -7.57 8.93
CA THR A 255 8.82 -6.25 9.50
C THR A 255 10.22 -6.23 10.10
N PHE A 256 10.80 -5.02 10.11
CA PHE A 256 12.00 -4.68 10.85
C PHE A 256 11.96 -3.21 11.27
N HIS A 257 12.82 -2.84 12.23
CA HIS A 257 13.01 -1.47 12.67
C HIS A 257 14.39 -0.97 12.28
N TYR A 258 14.55 0.35 12.10
CA TYR A 258 15.83 0.90 11.72
C TYR A 258 16.17 2.17 12.50
N TYR A 259 17.09 2.01 13.46
CA TYR A 259 17.57 3.11 14.30
C TYR A 259 19.09 3.30 14.22
N GLN A 260 19.72 2.73 13.19
CA GLN A 260 21.18 2.85 13.03
C GLN A 260 21.57 4.15 12.29
N PRO A 261 22.65 4.84 12.72
CA PRO A 261 23.48 4.53 13.89
C PRO A 261 22.84 5.06 15.20
N PHE A 262 22.86 4.25 16.25
CA PHE A 262 22.23 4.61 17.54
C PHE A 262 22.84 5.86 18.18
N ASN A 263 24.12 6.14 17.98
CA ASN A 263 24.75 7.34 18.49
C ASN A 263 24.12 8.61 17.94
N PHE A 264 23.60 8.55 16.72
CA PHE A 264 22.86 9.65 16.10
C PHE A 264 21.37 9.62 16.50
N THR A 265 20.69 8.50 16.30
CA THR A 265 19.22 8.43 16.46
C THR A 265 18.76 8.56 17.91
N SER A 266 19.67 8.35 18.88
CA SER A 266 19.45 8.48 20.30
C SER A 266 20.50 9.41 20.94
N SER A 267 20.91 10.45 20.21
CA SER A 267 21.97 11.37 20.63
C SER A 267 21.58 12.30 21.79
N SER A 268 20.31 12.29 22.22
CA SER A 268 19.89 12.91 23.48
C SER A 268 20.27 12.11 24.72
N ALA A 269 20.87 10.92 24.59
CA ALA A 269 21.32 10.09 25.72
C ALA A 269 22.79 10.36 26.06
N ASP A 270 23.12 10.30 27.35
CA ASP A 270 24.42 10.70 27.95
C ASP A 270 25.69 10.17 27.28
N SER A 271 25.64 9.04 26.61
CA SER A 271 26.81 8.40 26.00
C SER A 271 26.78 8.41 24.47
N ARG A 272 25.87 9.18 23.87
CA ARG A 272 25.62 9.20 22.43
C ARG A 272 25.61 10.65 21.98
N ASP A 273 26.66 11.07 21.30
CA ASP A 273 26.95 12.46 21.00
C ASP A 273 27.09 12.77 19.49
N ASP A 274 26.69 11.81 18.65
CA ASP A 274 26.72 12.01 17.20
C ASP A 274 25.50 12.84 16.76
N GLN A 275 25.76 14.04 16.30
CA GLN A 275 24.73 15.01 15.94
C GLN A 275 24.48 15.12 14.43
N GLU A 276 25.40 14.60 13.63
CA GLU A 276 25.39 14.73 12.18
C GLU A 276 25.12 13.37 11.52
N TRP A 277 24.34 13.38 10.44
CA TRP A 277 24.09 12.24 9.58
C TRP A 277 23.83 12.71 8.14
N GLY A 278 24.11 11.84 7.17
CA GLY A 278 23.75 12.08 5.78
C GLY A 278 24.97 12.16 4.85
N THR A 279 26.15 11.76 5.33
CA THR A 279 27.31 11.57 4.46
C THR A 279 27.05 10.43 3.45
N ASN A 280 27.83 10.38 2.37
CA ASN A 280 27.75 9.27 1.42
C ASN A 280 28.00 7.90 2.09
N ALA A 281 28.84 7.85 3.13
CA ALA A 281 29.09 6.62 3.87
C ALA A 281 27.85 6.17 4.67
N ASP A 282 27.17 7.08 5.32
CA ASP A 282 25.91 6.80 6.07
C ASP A 282 24.85 6.29 5.11
N LYS A 283 24.64 6.99 4.01
CA LYS A 283 23.66 6.65 2.98
C LYS A 283 23.94 5.29 2.35
N ASN A 284 25.19 5.02 1.98
CA ASN A 284 25.60 3.73 1.41
C ASN A 284 25.38 2.58 2.41
N THR A 285 25.67 2.80 3.69
CA THR A 285 25.44 1.79 4.74
C THR A 285 23.96 1.44 4.85
N LEU A 286 23.10 2.44 4.89
CA LEU A 286 21.63 2.25 4.95
C LEU A 286 21.14 1.54 3.68
N THR A 287 21.55 2.02 2.51
CA THR A 287 21.16 1.45 1.21
C THR A 287 21.52 -0.03 1.13
N THR A 288 22.76 -0.40 1.48
CA THR A 288 23.21 -1.79 1.49
C THR A 288 22.33 -2.68 2.37
N ARG A 289 21.98 -2.22 3.57
CA ARG A 289 21.12 -2.98 4.51
C ARG A 289 19.71 -3.15 4.00
N PHE A 290 19.16 -2.11 3.37
CA PHE A 290 17.82 -2.20 2.77
C PHE A 290 17.82 -3.09 1.53
N ASP A 291 18.92 -3.13 0.75
CA ASP A 291 19.10 -4.06 -0.37
C ASP A 291 19.16 -5.52 0.12
N GLU A 292 19.84 -5.80 1.23
CA GLU A 292 19.85 -7.14 1.84
C GLU A 292 18.43 -7.62 2.17
N VAL A 293 17.61 -6.77 2.79
CA VAL A 293 16.21 -7.09 3.09
C VAL A 293 15.40 -7.26 1.80
N SER A 294 15.58 -6.37 0.83
CA SER A 294 14.85 -6.41 -0.45
C SER A 294 15.14 -7.69 -1.23
N ASN A 295 16.40 -8.09 -1.31
CA ASN A 295 16.82 -9.32 -1.98
C ASN A 295 16.25 -10.56 -1.28
N TRP A 296 16.26 -10.58 0.06
CA TRP A 296 15.65 -11.65 0.84
C TRP A 296 14.14 -11.70 0.65
N ALA A 297 13.47 -10.56 0.69
CA ALA A 297 12.02 -10.43 0.52
C ALA A 297 11.56 -10.91 -0.85
N THR A 298 12.29 -10.53 -1.91
CA THR A 298 12.06 -10.99 -3.28
C THR A 298 12.24 -12.52 -3.38
N THR A 299 13.31 -13.06 -2.81
CA THR A 299 13.58 -14.51 -2.82
C THR A 299 12.48 -15.32 -2.15
N ASN A 300 11.90 -14.79 -1.07
CA ASN A 300 10.86 -15.47 -0.29
C ASN A 300 9.44 -15.04 -0.68
N ASN A 301 9.28 -14.14 -1.67
CA ASN A 301 8.01 -13.59 -2.12
C ASN A 301 7.15 -13.06 -0.95
N ILE A 302 7.73 -12.25 -0.09
CA ILE A 302 7.07 -11.62 1.06
C ILE A 302 7.29 -10.11 1.04
N PRO A 303 6.24 -9.28 1.18
CA PRO A 303 6.41 -7.84 1.26
C PRO A 303 6.92 -7.40 2.63
N VAL A 304 7.44 -6.18 2.71
CA VAL A 304 8.14 -5.66 3.88
C VAL A 304 7.51 -4.37 4.39
N PHE A 305 7.45 -4.25 5.70
CA PHE A 305 7.06 -3.08 6.45
C PHE A 305 8.20 -2.62 7.36
N VAL A 306 8.67 -1.38 7.20
CA VAL A 306 9.59 -0.75 8.16
C VAL A 306 8.77 -0.23 9.32
N GLY A 307 8.61 -1.04 10.38
CA GLY A 307 7.68 -0.79 11.48
C GLY A 307 8.03 0.44 12.31
N GLU A 308 9.33 0.71 12.46
CA GLU A 308 9.81 1.88 13.20
C GLU A 308 11.13 2.40 12.64
N PHE A 309 11.27 3.72 12.61
CA PHE A 309 12.53 4.45 12.48
C PHE A 309 12.35 5.89 12.97
N GLY A 310 13.44 6.54 13.31
CA GLY A 310 13.40 7.95 13.70
C GLY A 310 14.65 8.35 14.47
N ALA A 311 14.83 9.65 14.64
CA ALA A 311 15.91 10.24 15.43
C ALA A 311 15.34 11.17 16.51
N ASP A 312 16.10 11.39 17.57
CA ASP A 312 15.72 12.27 18.66
C ASP A 312 15.39 13.67 18.16
N ASN A 313 14.61 14.41 18.94
CA ASN A 313 14.31 15.80 18.65
C ASN A 313 15.60 16.61 18.63
N THR A 314 15.68 17.54 17.70
CA THR A 314 16.80 18.47 17.59
C THR A 314 17.11 19.11 18.94
N GLY A 315 18.36 19.08 19.34
CA GLY A 315 18.79 19.57 20.65
C GLY A 315 18.21 18.83 21.85
N GLY A 316 17.67 17.62 21.68
CA GLY A 316 17.03 16.85 22.75
C GLY A 316 15.75 17.47 23.30
N TYR A 317 15.08 18.31 22.54
CA TYR A 317 13.93 19.09 22.97
C TYR A 317 12.67 18.26 23.22
N LYS A 318 11.90 18.62 24.27
CA LYS A 318 10.56 18.05 24.56
C LYS A 318 9.49 19.12 24.39
N TYR A 319 8.64 19.00 23.41
CA TYR A 319 7.69 20.02 23.00
C TYR A 319 6.68 20.41 24.07
N SER A 320 6.10 19.46 24.80
CA SER A 320 5.05 19.74 25.78
C SER A 320 5.54 20.40 27.05
N SER A 321 6.83 20.26 27.40
CA SER A 321 7.40 20.87 28.60
C SER A 321 7.99 22.26 28.33
N GLY A 322 8.28 22.58 27.08
CA GLY A 322 9.02 23.78 26.73
C GLY A 322 10.48 23.75 27.20
N ASP A 323 10.92 22.62 27.74
CA ASP A 323 12.27 22.45 28.26
C ASP A 323 13.11 21.64 27.27
N LEU A 324 14.37 22.04 27.20
CA LEU A 324 15.37 21.21 26.56
C LEU A 324 15.58 19.95 27.39
N ASN A 325 15.75 18.84 26.70
CA ASN A 325 16.05 17.59 27.37
C ASN A 325 17.47 17.70 27.95
N THR A 326 17.56 18.06 29.24
CA THR A 326 18.83 17.97 29.96
C THR A 326 19.11 16.49 30.17
N ILE A 327 20.12 15.97 29.49
CA ILE A 327 20.57 14.62 29.66
C ILE A 327 21.04 14.47 31.12
N SER A 328 20.43 13.53 31.82
CA SER A 328 20.75 13.23 33.20
C SER A 328 22.21 12.79 33.31
N GLY A 329 23.04 13.56 33.97
CA GLY A 329 24.47 13.26 34.18
C GLY A 329 25.43 14.02 33.28
N ASN A 330 24.98 14.71 32.24
CA ASN A 330 25.85 15.56 31.42
C ASN A 330 26.12 16.90 32.14
N SER A 331 27.31 17.06 32.66
CA SER A 331 27.72 18.27 33.39
C SER A 331 27.99 19.49 32.50
N THR A 332 28.06 19.29 31.18
CA THR A 332 28.33 20.36 30.22
C THR A 332 27.04 21.02 29.72
N GLY A 333 25.90 20.46 30.09
CA GLY A 333 24.59 21.01 29.70
C GLY A 333 24.29 20.72 28.23
N PHE A 334 23.30 21.33 27.78
CA PHE A 334 22.60 21.40 26.56
C PHE A 334 23.38 21.26 25.23
N ALA A 335 24.66 21.62 25.18
CA ALA A 335 25.40 21.72 23.91
C ALA A 335 25.55 20.41 23.13
N ASP A 336 25.32 19.27 23.78
CA ASP A 336 25.61 17.93 23.23
C ASP A 336 24.36 17.04 23.11
N GLY A 337 23.16 17.60 23.26
CA GLY A 337 21.92 16.82 23.29
C GLY A 337 21.14 16.85 21.99
N GLY A 338 20.98 15.69 21.35
CA GLY A 338 20.15 15.52 20.17
C GLY A 338 20.80 15.93 18.84
N PRO A 339 20.22 15.52 17.72
CA PRO A 339 20.76 15.74 16.38
C PRO A 339 20.63 17.20 15.92
N GLU A 340 21.47 17.61 14.99
CA GLU A 340 21.24 18.80 14.17
C GLU A 340 19.97 18.61 13.33
N ASN A 341 19.19 19.69 13.15
CA ASN A 341 17.92 19.60 12.47
C ASN A 341 18.04 19.14 11.02
N ALA A 342 19.03 19.66 10.29
CA ALA A 342 19.23 19.26 8.89
C ALA A 342 19.53 17.75 8.75
N SER A 343 20.34 17.20 9.65
CA SER A 343 20.65 15.77 9.69
C SER A 343 19.46 14.93 10.12
N ARG A 344 18.66 15.40 11.08
CA ARG A 344 17.40 14.76 11.51
C ARG A 344 16.39 14.67 10.38
N VAL A 345 16.16 15.77 9.67
CA VAL A 345 15.25 15.85 8.51
C VAL A 345 15.73 14.92 7.40
N GLU A 346 17.03 15.00 7.04
CA GLU A 346 17.60 14.15 5.99
C GLU A 346 17.55 12.65 6.33
N TYR A 347 17.72 12.28 7.60
CA TYR A 347 17.59 10.88 8.05
C TYR A 347 16.17 10.35 7.78
N HIS A 348 15.13 11.11 8.18
CA HIS A 348 13.76 10.71 7.95
C HIS A 348 13.42 10.66 6.46
N ARG A 349 13.84 11.68 5.70
CA ARG A 349 13.65 11.77 4.26
C ARG A 349 14.27 10.58 3.54
N TYR A 350 15.53 10.28 3.86
CA TYR A 350 16.28 9.25 3.15
C TYR A 350 15.78 7.84 3.45
N ILE A 351 15.40 7.55 4.70
CA ILE A 351 14.76 6.25 5.03
C ILE A 351 13.44 6.09 4.31
N ALA A 352 12.58 7.12 4.34
CA ALA A 352 11.31 7.10 3.63
C ALA A 352 11.49 6.84 2.13
N GLU A 353 12.46 7.54 1.50
CA GLU A 353 12.83 7.33 0.11
C GLU A 353 13.29 5.90 -0.15
N GLN A 354 14.23 5.41 0.64
CA GLN A 354 14.82 4.08 0.42
C GLN A 354 13.82 2.94 0.68
N ALA A 355 12.89 3.13 1.62
CA ALA A 355 11.79 2.19 1.84
C ALA A 355 10.84 2.16 0.63
N ILE A 356 10.33 3.31 0.24
CA ILE A 356 9.36 3.43 -0.86
C ILE A 356 9.95 2.93 -2.19
N ASN A 357 11.20 3.28 -2.49
CA ASN A 357 11.87 2.84 -3.74
C ASN A 357 12.04 1.32 -3.84
N ARG A 358 11.93 0.58 -2.73
CA ARG A 358 11.97 -0.89 -2.69
C ARG A 358 10.59 -1.53 -2.51
N GLY A 359 9.52 -0.74 -2.56
CA GLY A 359 8.17 -1.22 -2.31
C GLY A 359 7.89 -1.57 -0.85
N PHE A 360 8.67 -1.04 0.09
CA PHE A 360 8.39 -1.19 1.51
C PHE A 360 7.45 -0.09 1.97
N SER A 361 6.41 -0.43 2.72
CA SER A 361 5.71 0.56 3.53
C SER A 361 6.50 0.88 4.79
N PHE A 362 6.14 1.97 5.45
CA PHE A 362 6.80 2.34 6.70
C PHE A 362 5.84 3.00 7.71
N ALA A 363 6.24 3.01 8.98
CA ALA A 363 5.69 3.88 10.02
C ALA A 363 6.82 4.58 10.78
N ALA A 364 6.96 5.88 10.62
CA ALA A 364 7.93 6.66 11.38
C ALA A 364 7.56 6.67 12.87
N TRP A 365 8.56 6.61 13.76
CA TRP A 365 8.31 6.60 15.19
C TRP A 365 8.00 7.99 15.73
N ASP A 366 6.77 8.17 16.18
CA ASP A 366 6.31 9.35 16.91
C ASP A 366 5.97 8.98 18.36
N SER A 367 6.81 9.35 19.28
CA SER A 367 6.62 9.09 20.71
C SER A 367 5.79 10.17 21.42
N GLY A 368 5.33 11.17 20.68
CA GLY A 368 4.53 12.30 21.16
C GLY A 368 5.34 13.41 21.85
N PRO A 369 4.66 14.49 22.23
CA PRO A 369 5.31 15.76 22.64
C PRO A 369 6.07 15.68 23.96
N LYS A 370 5.77 14.71 24.84
CA LYS A 370 6.48 14.52 26.13
C LYS A 370 7.76 13.70 26.01
N SER A 371 8.11 13.30 24.83
CA SER A 371 9.26 12.44 24.56
C SER A 371 10.29 13.12 23.68
N ASN A 372 11.39 12.44 23.42
CA ASN A 372 12.50 12.92 22.62
C ASN A 372 12.40 12.61 21.12
N LYS A 373 11.33 11.96 20.67
CA LYS A 373 11.05 11.71 19.25
C LYS A 373 9.61 12.15 18.93
N THR A 374 9.44 13.38 18.48
CA THR A 374 8.13 13.99 18.23
C THR A 374 7.97 14.30 16.75
N ILE A 375 6.84 13.91 16.18
CA ILE A 375 6.41 14.29 14.84
C ILE A 375 5.04 14.99 14.90
N HIS A 376 4.11 14.51 15.75
CA HIS A 376 2.78 15.09 15.95
C HIS A 376 2.57 15.50 17.40
N MET A 377 2.02 16.69 17.63
CA MET A 377 1.79 17.25 18.97
C MET A 377 0.60 16.63 19.70
N ARG A 378 -0.20 15.81 19.00
CA ARG A 378 -1.40 15.14 19.53
C ARG A 378 -2.41 16.12 20.13
N SER A 379 -2.97 15.80 21.30
CA SER A 379 -3.93 16.66 22.01
C SER A 379 -3.28 17.73 22.88
N ASP A 380 -1.96 17.77 22.97
CA ASP A 380 -1.29 18.81 23.72
C ASP A 380 -1.39 20.16 23.00
N SER A 381 -1.64 21.20 23.76
CA SER A 381 -1.56 22.56 23.21
C SER A 381 -0.14 22.86 22.72
N PRO A 382 0.01 23.66 21.65
CA PRO A 382 1.31 24.05 21.15
C PRO A 382 2.19 24.62 22.29
N ALA A 383 3.41 24.12 22.37
CA ALA A 383 4.30 24.49 23.46
C ALA A 383 4.91 25.86 23.24
N THR A 384 5.01 26.65 24.32
CA THR A 384 5.88 27.83 24.34
C THR A 384 7.29 27.33 24.59
N LEU A 385 8.17 27.54 23.62
CA LEU A 385 9.54 27.10 23.67
C LEU A 385 10.41 28.18 24.25
N ASN A 386 10.97 27.97 25.45
CA ASN A 386 11.94 28.86 26.05
C ASN A 386 13.33 28.29 25.80
N TYR A 387 14.04 28.91 24.88
CA TYR A 387 15.41 28.57 24.57
C TYR A 387 16.37 29.67 24.92
N ASN A 388 17.55 29.27 25.32
CA ASN A 388 18.69 30.19 25.40
C ASN A 388 19.43 30.24 24.05
N ILE A 389 18.70 30.42 22.95
CA ILE A 389 19.25 30.36 21.59
C ILE A 389 18.66 31.51 20.77
N ALA A 390 19.50 32.35 20.19
CA ALA A 390 19.05 33.40 19.28
C ALA A 390 18.70 32.76 17.92
N ASN A 391 17.63 33.26 17.32
CA ASN A 391 17.17 32.86 15.99
C ASN A 391 16.79 31.36 15.86
N PHE A 392 16.39 30.75 16.96
CA PHE A 392 15.85 29.40 16.88
C PHE A 392 14.58 29.39 16.03
N SER A 393 14.53 28.45 15.09
CA SER A 393 13.28 27.92 14.57
C SER A 393 13.38 26.40 14.64
N VAL A 394 12.23 25.71 14.70
CA VAL A 394 12.20 24.23 14.70
C VAL A 394 12.96 23.68 13.48
N ASN A 395 12.95 24.42 12.40
CA ASN A 395 13.54 24.02 11.12
C ASN A 395 15.00 24.44 10.91
N SER A 396 15.55 25.28 11.79
CA SER A 396 16.88 25.83 11.63
C SER A 396 17.71 25.83 12.92
N TYR A 397 17.30 25.00 13.88
CA TYR A 397 18.00 24.91 15.17
C TYR A 397 19.42 24.36 15.00
N ASP A 398 20.37 25.09 15.54
CA ASP A 398 21.75 24.67 15.72
C ASP A 398 22.04 24.52 17.24
N PRO A 399 22.24 23.31 17.75
CA PRO A 399 22.52 23.05 19.14
C PRO A 399 23.80 23.73 19.66
N LYS A 400 24.70 24.11 18.75
CA LYS A 400 25.94 24.82 19.08
C LYS A 400 25.74 26.34 19.27
N ASN A 401 24.55 26.85 18.94
CA ASN A 401 24.23 28.27 19.04
C ASN A 401 23.50 28.57 20.35
N THR A 402 24.17 29.21 21.32
CA THR A 402 23.74 29.41 22.71
C THR A 402 23.07 30.76 23.01
N ASN A 403 22.44 31.41 22.06
CA ASN A 403 21.72 32.67 22.29
C ASN A 403 20.31 32.45 22.86
N THR A 404 19.82 33.38 23.67
CA THR A 404 18.51 33.28 24.32
C THR A 404 17.38 33.76 23.44
N SER A 405 16.34 32.93 23.25
CA SER A 405 15.14 33.26 22.49
C SER A 405 13.92 32.55 23.06
N THR A 406 12.76 33.16 22.92
CA THR A 406 11.48 32.50 23.21
C THR A 406 10.77 32.24 21.88
N ILE A 407 10.41 30.97 21.61
CA ILE A 407 9.72 30.57 20.43
C ILE A 407 8.38 29.97 20.84
N ILE A 408 7.34 30.35 20.11
CA ILE A 408 6.03 29.76 20.21
C ILE A 408 5.84 28.91 18.98
N ASP A 409 5.85 27.59 19.15
CA ASP A 409 5.43 26.68 18.13
C ASP A 409 3.91 26.48 18.23
N THR A 410 3.18 26.93 17.22
CA THR A 410 1.72 26.80 17.13
C THR A 410 1.30 25.70 16.16
N SER A 411 2.26 24.96 15.61
CA SER A 411 2.05 23.89 14.68
C SER A 411 1.55 22.61 15.37
N THR A 412 0.68 21.88 14.70
CA THR A 412 0.27 20.52 15.10
C THR A 412 1.38 19.51 14.81
N TRP A 413 2.27 19.83 13.89
CA TRP A 413 3.35 18.98 13.39
C TRP A 413 4.72 19.58 13.60
N VAL A 414 5.71 18.74 13.72
CA VAL A 414 7.10 19.07 13.41
C VAL A 414 7.21 19.05 11.89
N GLU A 415 6.88 20.18 11.25
CA GLU A 415 6.54 20.28 9.83
C GLU A 415 7.65 19.76 8.92
N ASP A 416 8.90 20.12 9.16
CA ASP A 416 10.04 19.73 8.33
C ASP A 416 10.31 18.23 8.36
N VAL A 417 10.11 17.57 9.50
CA VAL A 417 10.20 16.10 9.61
C VAL A 417 9.01 15.44 8.95
N LYS A 418 7.80 15.96 9.17
CA LYS A 418 6.60 15.46 8.49
C LYS A 418 6.75 15.57 6.98
N ASP A 419 7.15 16.73 6.47
CA ASP A 419 7.30 16.96 5.03
C ASP A 419 8.37 16.05 4.42
N ALA A 420 9.47 15.82 5.12
CA ALA A 420 10.54 14.91 4.72
C ALA A 420 10.03 13.47 4.46
N LEU A 421 9.01 13.01 5.18
CA LEU A 421 8.42 11.69 4.98
C LEU A 421 7.63 11.58 3.65
N PHE A 422 7.28 12.73 3.04
CA PHE A 422 6.54 12.78 1.77
C PHE A 422 7.38 13.24 0.58
N GLU A 423 8.55 13.86 0.80
CA GLU A 423 9.34 14.51 -0.24
C GLU A 423 9.91 13.58 -1.31
N SER A 424 9.98 12.29 -1.08
CA SER A 424 10.74 11.43 -1.99
C SER A 424 10.29 9.98 -2.00
N GLY A 425 10.80 9.27 -2.99
CA GLY A 425 10.48 7.89 -3.26
C GLY A 425 9.28 7.75 -4.20
N THR A 426 9.53 7.06 -5.27
CA THR A 426 8.48 6.56 -6.16
C THR A 426 8.31 5.08 -5.87
N TRP A 427 7.08 4.64 -5.65
CA TRP A 427 6.81 3.21 -5.58
C TRP A 427 7.36 2.54 -6.84
N PRO A 428 8.00 1.36 -6.72
CA PRO A 428 8.31 0.56 -7.89
C PRO A 428 7.07 0.41 -8.75
N VAL A 429 7.23 0.50 -10.07
CA VAL A 429 6.13 0.43 -11.04
C VAL A 429 5.26 -0.84 -10.86
N CYS A 430 5.81 -1.84 -10.19
CA CYS A 430 5.14 -3.08 -9.88
C CYS A 430 4.02 -2.99 -8.85
N TYR A 431 3.99 -1.99 -7.97
CA TYR A 431 3.03 -1.93 -6.85
C TYR A 431 1.87 -0.97 -7.07
N GLY A 432 1.91 -0.10 -8.02
CA GLY A 432 0.83 0.84 -8.25
C GLY A 432 0.66 1.31 -9.68
N PRO A 433 -0.54 1.74 -10.07
CA PRO A 433 -0.72 2.45 -11.31
C PRO A 433 0.04 3.77 -11.24
N THR A 434 0.92 4.02 -12.21
CA THR A 434 1.54 5.33 -12.43
C THR A 434 0.64 6.17 -13.32
N GLU A 435 0.98 7.46 -13.51
CA GLU A 435 0.25 8.31 -14.48
C GLU A 435 0.21 7.70 -15.90
N ASN A 436 1.17 6.83 -16.23
CA ASN A 436 1.31 6.22 -17.54
C ASN A 436 0.92 4.74 -17.58
N THR A 437 0.64 4.09 -16.43
CA THR A 437 0.29 2.67 -16.37
C THR A 437 -0.80 2.44 -15.35
N LEU A 438 -1.95 1.97 -15.82
CA LEU A 438 -3.13 1.69 -15.01
C LEU A 438 -3.29 0.21 -14.68
N ILE A 439 -2.25 -0.59 -14.86
CA ILE A 439 -2.15 -1.98 -14.43
C ILE A 439 -0.95 -2.14 -13.49
N ARG A 440 -1.06 -3.07 -12.54
CA ARG A 440 0.01 -3.35 -11.59
C ARG A 440 1.02 -4.32 -12.18
N ASN A 441 2.26 -4.23 -11.72
CA ASN A 441 3.36 -5.08 -12.14
C ASN A 441 3.44 -5.27 -13.67
N PRO A 442 3.47 -4.18 -14.46
CA PRO A 442 3.42 -4.23 -15.91
C PRO A 442 4.70 -4.79 -16.54
N THR A 443 5.81 -4.80 -15.80
CA THR A 443 7.15 -5.24 -16.21
C THR A 443 7.58 -6.54 -15.53
N PHE A 444 6.72 -7.14 -14.68
CA PHE A 444 6.98 -8.36 -13.91
C PHE A 444 8.13 -8.30 -12.92
N GLU A 445 8.76 -7.16 -12.69
CA GLU A 445 9.91 -6.98 -11.79
C GLU A 445 9.61 -7.31 -10.31
N CYS A 446 8.32 -7.46 -9.96
CA CYS A 446 7.87 -7.89 -8.63
C CYS A 446 7.49 -9.37 -8.55
N GLY A 447 7.98 -10.17 -9.47
CA GLY A 447 7.62 -11.57 -9.61
C GLY A 447 6.48 -11.78 -10.60
N TYR A 448 6.65 -12.77 -11.45
CA TYR A 448 5.78 -13.04 -12.60
C TYR A 448 4.30 -13.29 -12.24
N ASN A 449 4.01 -13.76 -11.05
CA ASN A 449 2.66 -14.09 -10.55
C ASN A 449 2.05 -12.99 -9.66
N THR A 450 2.78 -11.93 -9.36
CA THR A 450 2.26 -10.80 -8.57
C THR A 450 1.32 -9.98 -9.44
N ASP A 451 0.08 -9.79 -8.99
CA ASP A 451 -1.02 -9.07 -9.68
C ASP A 451 -1.50 -9.70 -11.01
N TRP A 452 -0.85 -10.75 -11.48
CA TRP A 452 -1.22 -11.46 -12.69
C TRP A 452 -1.87 -12.81 -12.39
N SER A 453 -3.07 -13.03 -12.92
CA SER A 453 -3.78 -14.31 -12.83
C SER A 453 -3.57 -15.14 -14.08
N PHE A 454 -3.12 -16.38 -13.90
CA PHE A 454 -2.94 -17.34 -15.00
C PHE A 454 -3.96 -18.46 -14.95
N ARG A 455 -4.61 -18.75 -16.07
CA ARG A 455 -5.65 -19.77 -16.15
C ARG A 455 -5.48 -20.63 -17.39
N VAL A 456 -5.51 -21.94 -17.18
CA VAL A 456 -5.54 -22.96 -18.25
C VAL A 456 -6.84 -23.74 -18.16
N SER A 457 -7.45 -24.07 -19.29
CA SER A 457 -8.73 -24.83 -19.36
C SER A 457 -8.87 -25.61 -20.66
N GLY A 458 -9.92 -26.45 -20.77
CA GLY A 458 -10.15 -27.30 -21.93
C GLY A 458 -9.10 -28.40 -22.05
N SER A 459 -8.63 -28.68 -23.26
CA SER A 459 -7.55 -29.63 -23.54
C SER A 459 -6.17 -28.99 -23.57
N ALA A 460 -6.07 -27.69 -23.33
CA ALA A 460 -4.81 -27.00 -23.28
C ALA A 460 -3.98 -27.41 -22.06
N ALA A 461 -2.65 -27.42 -22.22
CA ALA A 461 -1.68 -27.53 -21.12
C ALA A 461 -0.63 -26.45 -21.28
N ALA A 462 -0.38 -25.68 -20.22
CA ALA A 462 0.59 -24.60 -20.23
C ALA A 462 1.13 -24.31 -18.83
N THR A 463 2.31 -23.70 -18.78
CA THR A 463 2.94 -23.18 -17.55
C THR A 463 3.21 -21.70 -17.69
N PHE A 464 3.21 -20.99 -16.56
CA PHE A 464 3.55 -19.60 -16.44
C PHE A 464 4.71 -19.45 -15.46
N SER A 465 5.73 -18.71 -15.83
CA SER A 465 6.95 -18.51 -15.03
C SER A 465 7.62 -17.19 -15.40
N ASP A 466 8.64 -16.84 -14.68
CA ASP A 466 9.51 -15.71 -14.98
C ASP A 466 10.35 -15.96 -16.26
N ALA A 467 10.69 -14.87 -16.96
CA ALA A 467 11.50 -14.83 -18.15
C ALA A 467 12.85 -14.12 -17.92
N THR A 468 13.53 -14.45 -16.83
CA THR A 468 14.76 -13.78 -16.35
C THR A 468 15.88 -13.55 -17.41
N THR A 469 15.91 -14.32 -18.48
CA THR A 469 16.92 -14.19 -19.56
C THR A 469 16.33 -13.65 -20.86
N ASP A 470 15.04 -13.43 -20.90
CA ASP A 470 14.28 -13.12 -22.13
C ASP A 470 13.29 -11.94 -21.93
N SER A 471 13.51 -11.10 -20.92
CA SER A 471 12.79 -9.83 -20.73
C SER A 471 13.08 -8.84 -21.88
N LYS A 472 12.19 -7.89 -22.06
CA LYS A 472 12.39 -6.77 -23.01
C LYS A 472 13.32 -5.73 -22.40
N ASN A 473 13.04 -5.35 -21.16
CA ASN A 473 13.86 -4.51 -20.30
C ASN A 473 13.87 -5.08 -18.88
N GLY A 474 14.78 -4.59 -18.04
CA GLY A 474 14.88 -5.06 -16.66
C GLY A 474 15.41 -6.50 -16.54
N GLU A 475 15.08 -7.13 -15.40
CA GLU A 475 15.55 -8.48 -15.04
C GLU A 475 14.43 -9.53 -15.08
N ALA A 476 13.18 -9.13 -15.31
CA ALA A 476 12.00 -10.00 -15.27
C ALA A 476 11.11 -9.84 -16.51
N GLY A 477 10.21 -10.78 -16.70
CA GLY A 477 9.20 -10.78 -17.76
C GLY A 477 8.29 -12.01 -17.64
N ALA A 478 7.19 -12.01 -18.37
CA ALA A 478 6.28 -13.16 -18.41
C ALA A 478 6.72 -14.20 -19.44
N LYS A 479 6.88 -15.44 -19.00
CA LYS A 479 7.10 -16.62 -19.88
C LYS A 479 5.95 -17.58 -19.78
N ILE A 480 5.29 -17.85 -20.89
CA ILE A 480 4.22 -18.85 -20.98
C ILE A 480 4.66 -19.96 -21.95
N VAL A 481 4.68 -21.20 -21.46
CA VAL A 481 4.96 -22.38 -22.29
C VAL A 481 3.68 -23.17 -22.51
N VAL A 482 3.16 -23.17 -23.72
CA VAL A 482 1.99 -23.98 -24.14
C VAL A 482 2.49 -25.31 -24.67
N SER A 483 2.34 -26.37 -23.90
CA SER A 483 2.75 -27.72 -24.24
C SER A 483 1.65 -28.51 -24.96
N SER A 484 0.37 -28.14 -24.79
CA SER A 484 -0.77 -28.65 -25.56
C SER A 484 -1.70 -27.52 -25.93
N ALA A 485 -1.98 -27.35 -27.21
CA ALA A 485 -2.82 -26.26 -27.73
C ALA A 485 -4.32 -26.64 -27.73
N ASP A 486 -5.17 -25.65 -27.68
CA ASP A 486 -6.61 -25.70 -27.84
C ASP A 486 -7.02 -24.44 -28.63
N VAL A 487 -8.00 -23.66 -28.21
CA VAL A 487 -8.29 -22.33 -28.77
C VAL A 487 -7.70 -21.21 -27.89
N TYR A 488 -7.51 -20.01 -28.44
CA TYR A 488 -6.83 -18.88 -27.77
C TYR A 488 -7.22 -18.70 -26.30
N ASN A 489 -8.52 -18.70 -26.00
CA ASN A 489 -9.04 -18.40 -24.65
C ASN A 489 -8.92 -19.54 -23.63
N LYS A 490 -8.20 -20.61 -23.97
CA LYS A 490 -7.94 -21.74 -23.06
C LYS A 490 -6.67 -21.56 -22.24
N VAL A 491 -5.77 -20.68 -22.69
CA VAL A 491 -4.62 -20.22 -21.90
C VAL A 491 -4.70 -18.71 -21.83
N VAL A 492 -4.89 -18.18 -20.61
CA VAL A 492 -5.19 -16.77 -20.36
C VAL A 492 -4.31 -16.25 -19.23
N LEU A 493 -3.55 -15.21 -19.52
CA LEU A 493 -2.91 -14.36 -18.52
C LEU A 493 -3.73 -13.07 -18.40
N SER A 494 -4.02 -12.60 -17.19
CA SER A 494 -4.91 -11.45 -17.00
C SER A 494 -4.53 -10.55 -15.83
N ASN A 495 -4.77 -9.25 -15.99
CA ASN A 495 -4.58 -8.23 -14.99
C ASN A 495 -5.79 -7.27 -14.95
N VAL A 496 -6.00 -6.59 -13.84
CA VAL A 496 -7.08 -5.63 -13.63
C VAL A 496 -6.61 -4.23 -14.07
N VAL A 497 -7.48 -3.48 -14.74
CA VAL A 497 -7.22 -2.08 -15.07
C VAL A 497 -7.76 -1.20 -13.93
N TYR A 498 -6.89 -0.45 -13.31
CA TYR A 498 -7.20 0.43 -12.18
C TYR A 498 -7.52 1.84 -12.66
N THR A 499 -8.79 2.22 -12.62
CA THR A 499 -9.24 3.58 -12.86
C THR A 499 -10.55 3.84 -12.12
N GLU A 500 -10.69 5.03 -11.56
CA GLU A 500 -11.86 5.41 -10.77
C GLU A 500 -13.06 5.77 -11.64
N ASP A 501 -12.83 6.42 -12.80
CA ASP A 501 -13.87 6.80 -13.74
C ASP A 501 -13.62 6.18 -15.12
N LEU A 502 -14.43 5.22 -15.47
CA LEU A 502 -14.36 4.49 -16.74
C LEU A 502 -15.35 5.03 -17.80
N THR A 503 -16.22 5.95 -17.42
CA THR A 503 -17.27 6.44 -18.32
C THR A 503 -16.69 7.27 -19.45
N ASP A 504 -17.13 7.01 -20.68
CA ASP A 504 -16.72 7.76 -21.89
C ASP A 504 -15.18 7.81 -22.09
N LYS A 505 -14.46 6.76 -21.71
CA LYS A 505 -13.02 6.62 -21.92
C LYS A 505 -12.70 5.76 -23.14
N LYS A 506 -11.62 6.10 -23.82
CA LYS A 506 -10.90 5.19 -24.72
C LYS A 506 -9.68 4.67 -23.99
N ILE A 507 -9.52 3.37 -23.96
CA ILE A 507 -8.36 2.70 -23.35
C ILE A 507 -7.52 2.07 -24.45
N THR A 508 -6.23 2.39 -24.48
CA THR A 508 -5.26 1.77 -25.37
C THR A 508 -4.33 0.85 -24.56
N PHE A 509 -4.37 -0.44 -24.88
CA PHE A 509 -3.47 -1.42 -24.30
C PHE A 509 -2.26 -1.60 -25.19
N LYS A 510 -1.08 -1.60 -24.60
CA LYS A 510 0.19 -1.84 -25.29
C LYS A 510 0.94 -2.95 -24.59
N VAL A 511 1.69 -3.75 -25.35
CA VAL A 511 2.54 -4.83 -24.82
C VAL A 511 3.65 -5.16 -25.80
N HIS A 512 4.84 -5.40 -25.28
CA HIS A 512 5.92 -6.03 -26.03
C HIS A 512 5.83 -7.55 -25.89
N ALA A 513 5.92 -8.26 -27.01
CA ALA A 513 5.84 -9.72 -27.03
C ALA A 513 6.76 -10.32 -28.10
N LYS A 514 7.27 -11.54 -27.80
CA LYS A 514 8.02 -12.38 -28.74
C LYS A 514 7.70 -13.86 -28.51
N SER A 515 8.14 -14.73 -29.41
CA SER A 515 8.10 -16.17 -29.23
C SER A 515 9.46 -16.80 -29.47
N PHE A 516 9.76 -17.92 -28.83
CA PHE A 516 11.03 -18.60 -29.00
C PHE A 516 11.20 -19.18 -30.43
N ASN A 517 10.10 -19.66 -31.04
CA ASN A 517 10.05 -20.19 -32.39
C ASN A 517 9.14 -19.34 -33.28
N ALA A 518 9.69 -18.54 -34.17
CA ALA A 518 9.00 -17.54 -34.98
C ALA A 518 7.99 -18.09 -36.04
N ASN A 519 7.77 -19.40 -36.14
CA ASN A 519 6.94 -19.95 -37.22
C ASN A 519 5.48 -20.09 -36.79
N GLY A 520 4.69 -19.06 -37.06
CA GLY A 520 3.23 -19.10 -36.98
C GLY A 520 2.62 -18.90 -35.59
N GLN A 521 3.43 -18.58 -34.57
CA GLN A 521 2.90 -18.26 -33.25
C GLN A 521 2.27 -16.89 -33.23
N SER A 522 1.12 -16.80 -32.57
CA SER A 522 0.37 -15.58 -32.46
C SER A 522 -0.41 -15.53 -31.14
N PHE A 523 -0.84 -14.35 -30.76
CA PHE A 523 -1.66 -14.13 -29.58
C PHE A 523 -2.77 -13.13 -29.86
N LYS A 524 -3.69 -12.99 -28.91
CA LYS A 524 -4.69 -11.91 -28.89
C LYS A 524 -4.69 -11.23 -27.55
N LEU A 525 -4.96 -9.94 -27.55
CA LEU A 525 -5.45 -9.23 -26.39
C LEU A 525 -6.97 -9.37 -26.33
N ARG A 526 -7.52 -9.34 -25.14
CA ARG A 526 -8.97 -9.35 -24.94
C ARG A 526 -9.32 -8.48 -23.73
N ILE A 527 -10.34 -7.67 -23.87
CA ILE A 527 -10.94 -6.99 -22.76
C ILE A 527 -12.08 -7.85 -22.22
N LYS A 528 -12.04 -8.09 -20.92
CA LYS A 528 -13.21 -8.53 -20.15
C LYS A 528 -13.70 -7.34 -19.36
N ALA A 529 -14.89 -6.84 -19.65
CA ALA A 529 -15.52 -5.76 -18.93
C ALA A 529 -16.82 -6.24 -18.26
N VAL A 530 -17.18 -5.66 -17.13
CA VAL A 530 -18.51 -5.80 -16.53
C VAL A 530 -19.33 -4.60 -16.93
N VAL A 531 -20.31 -4.78 -17.80
CA VAL A 531 -21.19 -3.74 -18.33
C VAL A 531 -22.62 -4.07 -17.93
N ASN A 532 -23.31 -3.16 -17.24
CA ASN A 532 -24.65 -3.43 -16.69
C ASN A 532 -24.72 -4.70 -15.83
N GLY A 533 -23.68 -5.01 -15.08
CA GLY A 533 -23.60 -6.23 -14.27
C GLY A 533 -23.35 -7.53 -15.05
N ALA A 534 -23.17 -7.47 -16.38
CA ALA A 534 -22.90 -8.62 -17.23
C ALA A 534 -21.48 -8.60 -17.80
N ASN A 535 -20.84 -9.77 -17.90
CA ASN A 535 -19.53 -9.88 -18.53
C ASN A 535 -19.62 -9.65 -20.06
N SER A 536 -18.81 -8.76 -20.56
CA SER A 536 -18.55 -8.50 -21.98
C SER A 536 -17.12 -8.89 -22.33
N PHE A 537 -16.91 -9.51 -23.49
CA PHE A 537 -15.58 -9.94 -23.96
C PHE A 537 -15.32 -9.39 -25.36
N VAL A 538 -14.31 -8.54 -25.48
CA VAL A 538 -13.94 -7.92 -26.76
C VAL A 538 -12.50 -8.30 -27.10
N PRO A 539 -12.26 -9.20 -28.08
CA PRO A 539 -10.92 -9.59 -28.49
C PRO A 539 -10.34 -8.60 -29.51
N SER A 540 -9.03 -8.43 -29.48
CA SER A 540 -8.27 -7.77 -30.54
C SER A 540 -8.22 -8.60 -31.84
N PRO A 541 -7.72 -8.03 -32.94
CA PRO A 541 -7.16 -8.81 -34.04
C PRO A 541 -6.08 -9.79 -33.54
N THR A 542 -5.70 -10.75 -34.39
CA THR A 542 -4.59 -11.64 -34.10
C THR A 542 -3.26 -10.94 -34.33
N PHE A 543 -2.36 -11.00 -33.36
CA PHE A 543 -1.00 -10.46 -33.42
C PHE A 543 -0.01 -11.60 -33.71
N ASN A 544 0.74 -11.50 -34.79
CA ASN A 544 1.77 -12.48 -35.14
C ASN A 544 3.08 -12.15 -34.47
N LEU A 545 3.76 -13.14 -33.90
CA LEU A 545 4.99 -12.99 -33.16
C LEU A 545 6.23 -13.27 -34.03
N THR A 546 7.32 -12.61 -33.66
CA THR A 546 8.68 -12.87 -34.12
C THR A 546 9.52 -13.43 -32.97
N ASN A 547 10.75 -13.85 -33.23
CA ASN A 547 11.67 -14.34 -32.20
C ASN A 547 12.43 -13.24 -31.47
N THR A 548 12.17 -11.98 -31.79
CA THR A 548 12.70 -10.79 -31.12
C THR A 548 11.56 -9.84 -30.75
N TYR A 549 11.75 -9.06 -29.69
CA TYR A 549 10.84 -7.97 -29.39
C TYR A 549 10.92 -6.90 -30.49
N ALA A 550 9.76 -6.43 -30.94
CA ALA A 550 9.69 -5.28 -31.83
C ALA A 550 10.01 -3.98 -31.07
N GLU A 551 10.49 -2.96 -31.78
CA GLU A 551 10.71 -1.64 -31.20
C GLU A 551 9.38 -0.98 -30.75
N THR A 552 8.32 -1.17 -31.54
CA THR A 552 6.96 -0.69 -31.20
C THR A 552 6.16 -1.81 -30.55
N PRO A 553 5.36 -1.52 -29.49
CA PRO A 553 4.51 -2.49 -28.86
C PRO A 553 3.35 -2.92 -29.77
N PHE A 554 2.73 -4.04 -29.45
CA PHE A 554 1.40 -4.38 -29.99
C PHE A 554 0.35 -3.55 -29.26
N GLU A 555 -0.60 -2.99 -30.00
CA GLU A 555 -1.59 -2.06 -29.48
C GLU A 555 -3.02 -2.55 -29.74
N PHE A 556 -3.90 -2.32 -28.77
CA PHE A 556 -5.34 -2.62 -28.87
C PHE A 556 -6.18 -1.55 -28.21
N GLU A 557 -7.04 -0.87 -28.97
CA GLU A 557 -7.94 0.16 -28.46
C GLU A 557 -9.31 -0.41 -28.07
N TYR A 558 -9.83 0.08 -26.96
CA TYR A 558 -11.15 -0.27 -26.45
C TYR A 558 -11.91 0.99 -26.00
N PHE A 559 -13.11 1.18 -26.54
CA PHE A 559 -14.02 2.25 -26.10
C PHE A 559 -14.91 1.71 -24.99
N VAL A 560 -14.79 2.30 -23.80
CA VAL A 560 -15.50 1.85 -22.61
C VAL A 560 -16.97 2.18 -22.69
N PRO A 561 -17.88 1.20 -22.68
CA PRO A 561 -19.32 1.45 -22.66
C PRO A 561 -19.77 2.12 -21.37
N ASN A 562 -20.85 2.92 -21.45
CA ASN A 562 -21.52 3.43 -20.27
C ASN A 562 -21.93 2.29 -19.33
N GLN A 563 -21.89 2.52 -18.01
CA GLN A 563 -22.21 1.55 -16.96
C GLN A 563 -21.20 0.38 -16.89
N THR A 564 -19.97 0.60 -17.33
CA THR A 564 -18.86 -0.31 -17.06
C THR A 564 -18.37 -0.12 -15.63
N THR A 565 -18.31 -1.20 -14.87
CA THR A 565 -17.88 -1.18 -13.45
C THR A 565 -16.51 -1.80 -13.22
N SER A 566 -16.00 -2.57 -14.17
CA SER A 566 -14.64 -3.10 -14.11
C SER A 566 -14.11 -3.49 -15.49
N ILE A 567 -12.80 -3.40 -15.65
CA ILE A 567 -12.09 -3.82 -16.87
C ILE A 567 -10.91 -4.71 -16.46
N GLN A 568 -10.73 -5.79 -17.21
CA GLN A 568 -9.60 -6.70 -17.09
C GLN A 568 -8.95 -6.87 -18.46
N LEU A 569 -7.65 -6.64 -18.53
CA LEU A 569 -6.84 -6.99 -19.70
C LEU A 569 -6.53 -8.48 -19.65
N GLN A 570 -6.64 -9.16 -20.78
CA GLN A 570 -6.33 -10.58 -20.94
C GLN A 570 -5.46 -10.81 -22.16
N VAL A 571 -4.39 -11.59 -21.98
CA VAL A 571 -3.54 -12.14 -23.04
C VAL A 571 -3.96 -13.57 -23.30
N LEU A 572 -4.23 -13.93 -24.55
CA LEU A 572 -4.72 -15.23 -24.98
C LEU A 572 -3.70 -15.91 -25.89
N VAL A 573 -3.16 -17.08 -25.47
CA VAL A 573 -2.09 -17.79 -26.19
C VAL A 573 -2.38 -19.28 -26.45
N GLY A 574 -3.59 -19.75 -26.17
CA GLY A 574 -3.91 -21.19 -26.21
C GLY A 574 -3.95 -21.86 -27.60
N GLU A 575 -3.91 -21.11 -28.71
CA GLU A 575 -4.10 -21.62 -30.09
C GLU A 575 -2.91 -22.44 -30.61
N PHE A 576 -1.68 -22.10 -30.20
CA PHE A 576 -0.46 -22.72 -30.73
C PHE A 576 0.46 -23.19 -29.61
N GLN A 577 1.07 -24.38 -29.79
CA GLN A 577 2.16 -24.81 -28.90
C GLN A 577 3.37 -23.93 -29.08
N GLY A 578 4.06 -23.62 -27.99
CA GLY A 578 5.29 -22.85 -28.03
C GLY A 578 5.57 -22.07 -26.75
N THR A 579 6.66 -21.30 -26.78
CA THR A 579 7.07 -20.44 -25.68
C THR A 579 6.85 -18.99 -26.06
N TYR A 580 6.08 -18.29 -25.25
CA TYR A 580 5.68 -16.90 -25.41
C TYR A 580 6.31 -16.06 -24.31
N PHE A 581 6.73 -14.86 -24.67
CA PHE A 581 7.29 -13.88 -23.74
C PHE A 581 6.54 -12.57 -23.88
N PHE A 582 6.18 -11.97 -22.75
CA PHE A 582 5.48 -10.68 -22.67
C PHE A 582 6.15 -9.81 -21.64
N ASP A 583 6.21 -8.51 -21.94
CA ASP A 583 6.82 -7.52 -21.07
C ASP A 583 6.33 -6.11 -21.40
N GLU A 584 6.60 -5.15 -20.52
CA GLU A 584 6.27 -3.73 -20.70
C GLU A 584 4.82 -3.49 -21.11
N PHE A 585 3.88 -3.95 -20.29
CA PHE A 585 2.48 -3.62 -20.47
C PHE A 585 2.25 -2.15 -20.13
N GLU A 586 1.43 -1.49 -20.94
CA GLU A 586 1.01 -0.12 -20.72
C GLU A 586 -0.49 0.02 -20.97
N VAL A 587 -1.15 0.87 -20.20
CA VAL A 587 -2.57 1.19 -20.36
C VAL A 587 -2.71 2.71 -20.35
N GLU A 588 -3.02 3.28 -21.50
CA GLU A 588 -3.34 4.69 -21.66
C GLU A 588 -4.85 4.89 -21.63
N VAL A 589 -5.32 5.94 -20.96
CA VAL A 589 -6.73 6.31 -20.93
C VAL A 589 -6.90 7.73 -21.48
N GLU A 590 -7.77 7.86 -22.44
CA GLU A 590 -8.14 9.14 -23.03
C GLU A 590 -9.63 9.42 -22.80
N ASP A 591 -9.96 10.68 -22.50
CA ASP A 591 -11.35 11.11 -22.47
C ASP A 591 -11.95 11.13 -23.88
N ILE A 592 -13.02 10.37 -24.11
CA ILE A 592 -13.71 10.39 -25.40
C ILE A 592 -14.41 11.76 -25.62
N ASN A 593 -14.56 12.56 -24.58
CA ASN A 593 -15.06 13.94 -24.65
C ASN A 593 -14.18 14.93 -25.44
N LEU A 594 -13.12 14.46 -26.08
CA LEU A 594 -12.30 15.24 -27.02
C LEU A 594 -13.04 15.70 -28.30
N LEU A 595 -14.35 15.51 -28.40
CA LEU A 595 -15.20 16.25 -29.36
C LEU A 595 -15.86 17.50 -28.75
N SER A 596 -15.57 17.86 -27.51
CA SER A 596 -15.88 19.16 -26.93
C SER A 596 -14.58 19.91 -26.60
N THR A 597 -13.91 20.34 -27.63
CA THR A 597 -13.21 21.62 -27.77
C THR A 597 -12.58 22.25 -26.52
N GLU A 598 -11.28 22.35 -26.50
CA GLU A 598 -10.69 23.64 -26.14
C GLU A 598 -11.46 24.75 -26.87
N THR A 599 -11.92 25.75 -26.13
CA THR A 599 -12.73 26.92 -26.52
C THR A 599 -14.24 26.78 -26.39
N ALA A 600 -14.71 26.51 -25.14
CA ALA A 600 -16.12 26.83 -24.79
C ALA A 600 -16.44 28.34 -24.73
N THR A 601 -15.54 29.19 -25.15
CA THR A 601 -15.74 30.67 -25.13
C THR A 601 -16.18 31.28 -26.45
N ASN A 602 -16.21 30.53 -27.58
CA ASN A 602 -16.56 31.13 -28.88
C ASN A 602 -17.59 30.37 -29.75
N ILE A 603 -18.32 29.37 -29.20
CA ILE A 603 -19.20 28.49 -30.01
C ILE A 603 -20.67 29.00 -30.05
N LYS A 604 -20.95 30.24 -29.79
CA LYS A 604 -22.33 30.77 -29.93
C LYS A 604 -22.79 30.96 -31.40
N HIS A 605 -21.97 30.63 -32.40
CA HIS A 605 -22.23 31.02 -33.79
C HIS A 605 -22.59 29.90 -34.77
N ILE A 606 -22.55 28.60 -34.37
CA ILE A 606 -22.94 27.50 -35.28
C ILE A 606 -23.94 26.57 -34.58
N GLN A 607 -25.12 26.46 -35.16
CA GLN A 607 -26.17 25.54 -34.73
C GLN A 607 -26.43 24.49 -35.80
N ILE A 608 -26.55 23.23 -35.42
CA ILE A 608 -26.81 22.09 -36.29
C ILE A 608 -28.06 21.37 -35.76
N TYR A 609 -29.11 21.35 -36.59
CA TYR A 609 -30.39 20.79 -36.18
C TYR A 609 -31.21 20.29 -37.36
N PRO A 610 -32.19 19.37 -37.15
CA PRO A 610 -32.34 18.56 -35.93
C PRO A 610 -31.20 17.54 -35.83
N ASN A 611 -30.82 17.17 -34.61
CA ASN A 611 -29.90 16.08 -34.35
C ASN A 611 -30.40 15.32 -33.12
N PRO A 612 -30.94 14.10 -33.25
CA PRO A 612 -30.99 13.23 -34.43
C PRO A 612 -31.77 13.79 -35.63
N VAL A 613 -31.36 13.40 -36.85
CA VAL A 613 -31.92 13.88 -38.11
C VAL A 613 -32.52 12.73 -38.95
N LYS A 614 -33.62 12.97 -39.61
CA LYS A 614 -34.28 11.97 -40.47
C LYS A 614 -34.17 12.29 -41.98
N THR A 615 -34.31 13.53 -42.36
CA THR A 615 -34.37 13.93 -43.75
C THR A 615 -33.38 15.04 -44.11
N GLU A 616 -33.42 16.19 -43.45
CA GLU A 616 -32.59 17.33 -43.74
C GLU A 616 -31.89 17.82 -42.47
N LEU A 617 -30.57 17.97 -42.54
CA LEU A 617 -29.73 18.54 -41.49
C LEU A 617 -29.46 20.00 -41.81
N PHE A 618 -29.92 20.89 -40.97
CA PHE A 618 -29.71 22.35 -41.13
C PHE A 618 -28.48 22.78 -40.34
N ILE A 619 -27.71 23.69 -40.94
CA ILE A 619 -26.54 24.30 -40.33
C ILE A 619 -26.73 25.81 -40.37
N LYS A 620 -26.92 26.43 -39.21
CA LYS A 620 -27.05 27.87 -39.04
C LYS A 620 -25.76 28.44 -38.47
N THR A 621 -25.15 29.36 -39.20
CA THR A 621 -23.89 29.98 -38.80
C THR A 621 -23.80 31.41 -39.28
N SER A 622 -23.09 32.26 -38.52
CA SER A 622 -22.71 33.62 -38.95
C SER A 622 -21.34 33.64 -39.64
N LYS A 623 -20.61 32.53 -39.64
CA LYS A 623 -19.31 32.41 -40.31
C LYS A 623 -19.47 31.90 -41.74
N LYS A 624 -18.58 32.31 -42.61
CA LYS A 624 -18.54 31.79 -43.98
C LYS A 624 -17.88 30.42 -43.98
N ILE A 625 -18.57 29.42 -44.52
CA ILE A 625 -18.09 28.06 -44.63
C ILE A 625 -17.42 27.85 -45.98
N ALA A 626 -16.16 27.46 -45.96
CA ALA A 626 -15.37 27.14 -47.13
C ALA A 626 -15.54 25.69 -47.60
N HIS A 627 -15.74 24.76 -46.68
CA HIS A 627 -15.79 23.35 -47.01
C HIS A 627 -16.60 22.56 -45.96
N ILE A 628 -17.40 21.59 -46.42
CA ILE A 628 -18.22 20.72 -45.58
C ILE A 628 -18.00 19.28 -45.97
N GLN A 629 -17.75 18.43 -44.98
CA GLN A 629 -17.59 16.99 -45.16
C GLN A 629 -18.42 16.24 -44.12
N LEU A 630 -18.98 15.08 -44.51
CA LEU A 630 -19.66 14.16 -43.61
C LEU A 630 -18.98 12.79 -43.72
N TYR A 631 -18.61 12.23 -42.62
CA TYR A 631 -17.95 10.93 -42.52
C TYR A 631 -18.84 9.94 -41.77
N SER A 632 -18.86 8.68 -42.23
CA SER A 632 -19.44 7.58 -41.44
C SER A 632 -18.56 7.26 -40.26
N ILE A 633 -19.08 6.50 -39.29
CA ILE A 633 -18.33 6.02 -38.13
C ILE A 633 -17.05 5.22 -38.50
N LEU A 634 -17.01 4.67 -39.71
CA LEU A 634 -15.84 3.95 -40.25
C LEU A 634 -14.86 4.87 -40.99
N GLY A 635 -14.99 6.18 -40.84
CA GLY A 635 -14.13 7.18 -41.50
C GLY A 635 -14.36 7.34 -43.01
N LYS A 636 -15.35 6.63 -43.58
CA LYS A 636 -15.68 6.82 -45.03
C LYS A 636 -16.36 8.16 -45.25
N LYS A 637 -15.78 9.01 -46.08
CA LYS A 637 -16.38 10.27 -46.50
C LYS A 637 -17.61 9.99 -47.37
N VAL A 638 -18.78 10.44 -46.94
CA VAL A 638 -20.08 10.22 -47.59
C VAL A 638 -20.68 11.48 -48.19
N TYR A 639 -20.24 12.66 -47.77
CA TYR A 639 -20.59 13.96 -48.32
C TYR A 639 -19.37 14.88 -48.33
N ASP A 640 -19.25 15.66 -49.40
CA ASP A 640 -18.12 16.58 -49.59
C ASP A 640 -18.55 17.71 -50.52
N THR A 641 -18.41 18.97 -50.06
CA THR A 641 -18.77 20.14 -50.90
C THR A 641 -18.04 21.39 -50.44
N ASN A 642 -17.68 22.25 -51.41
CA ASN A 642 -17.16 23.59 -51.20
C ASN A 642 -18.26 24.67 -51.36
N THR A 643 -19.49 24.25 -51.69
CA THR A 643 -20.64 25.17 -51.84
C THR A 643 -21.69 24.79 -50.80
N PHE A 644 -22.05 25.72 -49.94
CA PHE A 644 -22.97 25.48 -48.85
C PHE A 644 -24.32 26.16 -49.05
N SER A 645 -25.39 25.37 -49.00
CA SER A 645 -26.78 25.82 -49.15
C SER A 645 -27.56 25.97 -47.84
N GLY A 646 -26.89 25.83 -46.69
CA GLY A 646 -27.53 25.89 -45.36
C GLY A 646 -28.13 24.57 -44.89
N LYS A 647 -28.19 23.53 -45.73
CA LYS A 647 -28.74 22.21 -45.36
C LYS A 647 -28.07 21.07 -46.13
N ILE A 648 -28.16 19.85 -45.55
CA ILE A 648 -27.70 18.62 -46.14
C ILE A 648 -28.88 17.62 -46.16
N ASP A 649 -29.23 17.07 -47.32
CA ASP A 649 -30.16 15.95 -47.44
C ASP A 649 -29.45 14.67 -47.00
N VAL A 650 -29.93 14.08 -45.91
CA VAL A 650 -29.36 12.86 -45.30
C VAL A 650 -30.18 11.59 -45.62
N THR A 651 -31.26 11.70 -46.41
CA THR A 651 -32.15 10.55 -46.70
C THR A 651 -31.45 9.37 -47.41
N LYS A 652 -30.38 9.68 -48.15
CA LYS A 652 -29.57 8.70 -48.88
C LYS A 652 -28.53 7.99 -48.08
N TYR A 653 -28.34 8.34 -46.78
CA TYR A 653 -27.35 7.72 -45.92
C TYR A 653 -28.02 6.73 -45.00
N PRO A 654 -27.38 5.58 -44.72
CA PRO A 654 -27.87 4.61 -43.74
C PRO A 654 -28.05 5.23 -42.35
N LYS A 655 -29.01 4.70 -41.59
CA LYS A 655 -29.16 5.08 -40.17
C LYS A 655 -27.89 4.77 -39.42
N GLY A 656 -27.46 5.71 -38.56
CA GLY A 656 -26.22 5.56 -37.78
C GLY A 656 -25.62 6.87 -37.33
N ILE A 657 -24.41 6.79 -36.80
CA ILE A 657 -23.61 7.93 -36.33
C ILE A 657 -22.68 8.38 -37.46
N TYR A 658 -22.63 9.70 -37.67
CA TYR A 658 -21.79 10.37 -38.64
C TYR A 658 -21.05 11.51 -37.97
N PHE A 659 -19.93 11.94 -38.58
CA PHE A 659 -19.14 13.08 -38.15
C PHE A 659 -19.15 14.15 -39.26
N LEU A 660 -19.67 15.31 -38.91
CA LEU A 660 -19.68 16.50 -39.78
C LEU A 660 -18.44 17.34 -39.47
N SER A 661 -17.63 17.62 -40.48
CA SER A 661 -16.51 18.55 -40.43
C SER A 661 -16.84 19.79 -41.27
N LEU A 662 -16.73 20.95 -40.66
CA LEU A 662 -16.94 22.26 -41.27
C LEU A 662 -15.63 23.03 -41.24
N HIS A 663 -15.18 23.54 -42.40
CA HIS A 663 -14.02 24.41 -42.48
C HIS A 663 -14.51 25.83 -42.85
N THR A 664 -14.12 26.83 -42.08
CA THR A 664 -14.45 28.22 -42.35
C THR A 664 -13.43 28.85 -43.30
N GLU A 665 -13.82 29.97 -43.96
CA GLU A 665 -12.86 30.74 -44.77
C GLU A 665 -11.71 31.32 -43.95
N GLU A 666 -11.87 31.42 -42.63
CA GLU A 666 -10.89 31.90 -41.68
C GLU A 666 -9.89 30.80 -41.23
N GLY A 667 -10.03 29.56 -41.76
CA GLY A 667 -9.14 28.41 -41.47
C GLY A 667 -9.51 27.61 -40.22
N GLU A 668 -10.66 27.88 -39.59
CA GLU A 668 -11.13 27.13 -38.42
C GLU A 668 -11.81 25.84 -38.85
N GLU A 669 -11.49 24.72 -38.22
CA GLU A 669 -12.16 23.44 -38.40
C GLU A 669 -13.11 23.17 -37.23
N ILE A 670 -14.37 22.82 -37.54
CA ILE A 670 -15.41 22.55 -36.56
C ILE A 670 -16.01 21.16 -36.81
N LYS A 671 -15.90 20.27 -35.87
CA LYS A 671 -16.43 18.89 -35.96
C LYS A 671 -17.67 18.71 -35.07
N ARG A 672 -18.68 18.00 -35.59
CA ARG A 672 -19.92 17.71 -34.88
C ARG A 672 -20.41 16.29 -35.16
N LYS A 673 -20.88 15.60 -34.12
CA LYS A 673 -21.59 14.31 -34.23
C LYS A 673 -22.99 14.56 -34.78
N VAL A 674 -23.41 13.79 -35.79
CA VAL A 674 -24.75 13.78 -36.38
C VAL A 674 -25.30 12.35 -36.28
N VAL A 675 -26.52 12.22 -35.79
CA VAL A 675 -27.24 10.95 -35.71
C VAL A 675 -28.33 10.91 -36.75
N ILE A 676 -28.27 10.00 -37.72
CA ILE A 676 -29.29 9.76 -38.76
C ILE A 676 -30.14 8.57 -38.31
N TYR A 677 -31.50 8.73 -38.30
CA TYR A 677 -32.40 7.70 -37.77
C TYR A 677 -33.61 7.40 -38.69
#